data_525182555fb2a6cc2327ad5e5330f08e
#
_entry.id   525182555fb2a6cc2327ad5e5330f08e
#
_cell.length_a   1.000
_cell.length_b   1.000
_cell.length_c   1.000
_cell.angle_alpha   90.00
_cell.angle_beta   90.00
_cell.angle_gamma   90.00
#
_symmetry.space_group_name_H-M   'P 1'
#
loop_
_entity.id
_entity.type
_entity.pdbx_description
1 polymer ?
#
loop_
_entity_poly.entity_id
_entity_poly.type
_entity_poly.pdbx_seq_one_letter_code
_entity_poly.pdbx_strand_id
1 'polypeptide(L)'
;ASVRRDGVWRSIPAAELAPGDIVKLSLGGVVGADVRVIAGDVLLDQSTLTGESLPIEAGPGTQTYAGALIRRGEAIAEVTATGARTRFGRTAELVRTAHAESSEQKAVLRVVRNLALFNGGVVVLQTAYALTLGLSSAEIVALVLTAILAAIPVALPATFTLATALGARALARRGVLPTRLSAIDEAASMDVLCADKTGTLTQNALSVTAVRTMPGFAEARVLAFAALASSDGGLDPVDAAIRAAAAKAPASDPLKLAKFTPFDPAAKMSEALATDSTGQTLRIVKGAFAPVKALAQPAPAAGAIAEDLEAGGARVLAVAAGPPDALRLIGLIALSDPPRGDSAALVAKLREMGVRTVMATGDAPGTAAVVARAVGLEGAVHPPGQPLTDLRPEDFAVFAGVFPEDKFHIVEAFQKGGHTVGMCGDGANDAPALRQAQIGIAVSTATDVAKSAAGVVLTQPGLGGIVAAVEEGRVVFQRILTYTLRSLTRKIDQLLFLTVGLAMTGHAILTPMLMVLVMTTGDFLAMSSTTDNVRPSPRPNAWRIDALTIAGVAMGACTLIVCSGALAIGWFALRLDLPALQTYAVLILAFSGEGVLYVVRERRRIWSSRPSLALMLSSALDIAFFATLAATGLVMAPLSPSVIAGLLAGAVAYALALDEVKTAVFRQLRMF
;
A
#
# COMPACT_ATOMS: atom_id res chain seq x y z
N ALA A 1 -0.87 3.25 -39.26
CA ALA A 1 -1.74 4.42 -39.39
C ALA A 1 -1.98 4.77 -40.85
N SER A 2 -3.19 5.21 -41.18
CA SER A 2 -3.49 5.77 -42.50
C SER A 2 -3.26 7.28 -42.46
N VAL A 3 -2.28 7.75 -43.23
CA VAL A 3 -1.83 9.15 -43.25
C VAL A 3 -1.97 9.75 -44.65
N ARG A 4 -2.33 11.02 -44.74
CA ARG A 4 -2.41 11.79 -45.98
C ARG A 4 -1.20 12.68 -46.11
N ARG A 5 -0.28 12.31 -47.05
CA ARG A 5 0.90 13.11 -47.43
C ARG A 5 0.85 13.39 -48.91
N ASP A 6 1.19 14.59 -49.33
CA ASP A 6 1.14 15.04 -50.74
C ASP A 6 -0.22 14.80 -51.42
N GLY A 7 -1.32 14.93 -50.65
CA GLY A 7 -2.65 14.73 -51.14
C GLY A 7 -3.11 13.26 -51.27
N VAL A 8 -2.23 12.29 -51.05
CA VAL A 8 -2.50 10.85 -51.21
C VAL A 8 -2.53 10.14 -49.86
N TRP A 9 -3.53 9.26 -49.65
CA TRP A 9 -3.58 8.39 -48.47
C TRP A 9 -2.58 7.23 -48.58
N ARG A 10 -1.78 7.02 -47.54
CA ARG A 10 -0.79 5.94 -47.45
C ARG A 10 -0.90 5.27 -46.09
N SER A 11 -0.67 3.95 -46.03
CA SER A 11 -0.54 3.24 -44.76
C SER A 11 0.93 3.21 -44.36
N ILE A 12 1.21 3.70 -43.15
CA ILE A 12 2.57 3.72 -42.57
C ILE A 12 2.59 3.12 -41.18
N PRO A 13 3.72 2.63 -40.68
CA PRO A 13 3.89 2.30 -39.26
C PRO A 13 3.56 3.50 -38.36
N ALA A 14 2.88 3.28 -37.22
CA ALA A 14 2.58 4.36 -36.29
C ALA A 14 3.84 5.09 -35.75
N ALA A 15 4.98 4.39 -35.71
CA ALA A 15 6.28 4.97 -35.33
C ALA A 15 6.79 6.05 -36.30
N GLU A 16 6.29 6.12 -37.53
CA GLU A 16 6.68 7.09 -38.55
C GLU A 16 5.76 8.32 -38.59
N LEU A 17 4.76 8.40 -37.70
CA LEU A 17 3.90 9.56 -37.56
C LEU A 17 4.70 10.77 -37.06
N ALA A 18 4.41 11.94 -37.65
CA ALA A 18 4.97 13.23 -37.23
C ALA A 18 3.87 14.22 -36.87
N PRO A 19 4.13 15.17 -35.94
CA PRO A 19 3.20 16.27 -35.71
C PRO A 19 2.88 17.03 -36.99
N GLY A 20 1.59 17.31 -37.21
CA GLY A 20 1.08 17.92 -38.44
C GLY A 20 0.59 16.91 -39.51
N ASP A 21 0.88 15.61 -39.35
CA ASP A 21 0.30 14.60 -40.25
C ASP A 21 -1.22 14.58 -40.14
N ILE A 22 -1.90 14.41 -41.29
CA ILE A 22 -3.35 14.19 -41.34
C ILE A 22 -3.63 12.70 -41.37
N VAL A 23 -4.32 12.19 -40.36
CA VAL A 23 -4.60 10.76 -40.21
C VAL A 23 -6.08 10.47 -40.31
N LYS A 24 -6.42 9.26 -40.78
CA LYS A 24 -7.78 8.74 -40.80
C LYS A 24 -8.00 7.82 -39.61
N LEU A 25 -9.01 8.12 -38.83
CA LEU A 25 -9.50 7.31 -37.73
C LEU A 25 -10.68 6.47 -38.25
N SER A 26 -10.61 5.15 -38.08
CA SER A 26 -11.63 4.23 -38.61
C SER A 26 -11.98 3.16 -37.57
N LEU A 27 -13.19 2.64 -37.63
CA LEU A 27 -13.72 1.60 -36.75
C LEU A 27 -12.72 0.46 -36.52
N GLY A 28 -12.54 0.07 -35.25
CA GLY A 28 -11.65 -1.00 -34.83
C GLY A 28 -10.18 -0.61 -34.81
N GLY A 29 -9.82 0.59 -35.28
CA GLY A 29 -8.45 1.09 -35.24
C GLY A 29 -8.08 1.63 -33.85
N VAL A 30 -6.78 1.61 -33.56
CA VAL A 30 -6.19 2.25 -32.38
C VAL A 30 -5.55 3.57 -32.83
N VAL A 31 -5.81 4.65 -32.08
CA VAL A 31 -5.21 5.96 -32.33
C VAL A 31 -3.70 5.88 -32.09
N GLY A 32 -2.88 6.10 -33.14
CA GLY A 32 -1.43 5.86 -33.10
C GLY A 32 -0.60 7.00 -32.49
N ALA A 33 -1.20 8.19 -32.31
CA ALA A 33 -0.56 9.40 -31.78
C ALA A 33 -1.62 10.27 -31.10
N ASP A 34 -1.21 11.31 -30.35
CA ASP A 34 -2.20 12.30 -29.89
C ASP A 34 -2.66 13.14 -31.10
N VAL A 35 -3.98 13.26 -31.25
CA VAL A 35 -4.55 13.91 -32.44
C VAL A 35 -5.69 14.85 -32.08
N ARG A 36 -5.97 15.82 -32.95
CA ARG A 36 -7.14 16.69 -32.91
C ARG A 36 -8.04 16.35 -34.09
N VAL A 37 -9.29 16.04 -33.83
CA VAL A 37 -10.28 15.75 -34.86
C VAL A 37 -10.56 17.04 -35.71
N ILE A 38 -10.48 16.93 -37.04
CA ILE A 38 -10.72 18.03 -37.96
C ILE A 38 -12.11 17.88 -38.58
N ALA A 39 -12.53 16.65 -38.96
CA ALA A 39 -13.80 16.37 -39.62
C ALA A 39 -14.26 14.95 -39.27
N GLY A 40 -15.60 14.76 -39.25
CA GLY A 40 -16.25 13.50 -38.89
C GLY A 40 -16.39 13.32 -37.39
N ASP A 41 -17.08 12.23 -37.01
CA ASP A 41 -17.40 11.91 -35.63
C ASP A 41 -17.03 10.46 -35.32
N VAL A 42 -16.41 10.21 -34.19
CA VAL A 42 -16.01 8.89 -33.72
C VAL A 42 -16.41 8.68 -32.26
N LEU A 43 -16.75 7.45 -31.92
CA LEU A 43 -16.90 6.99 -30.54
C LEU A 43 -15.62 6.30 -30.11
N LEU A 44 -14.98 6.81 -29.09
CA LEU A 44 -13.67 6.41 -28.61
C LEU A 44 -13.76 5.74 -27.24
N ASP A 45 -13.15 4.59 -27.12
CA ASP A 45 -12.86 3.96 -25.85
C ASP A 45 -11.47 4.38 -25.38
N GLN A 46 -11.42 5.18 -24.33
CA GLN A 46 -10.19 5.68 -23.71
C GLN A 46 -9.92 5.02 -22.35
N SER A 47 -10.60 3.93 -22.02
CA SER A 47 -10.52 3.26 -20.71
C SER A 47 -9.08 2.88 -20.31
N THR A 48 -8.25 2.50 -21.28
CA THR A 48 -6.82 2.21 -21.05
C THR A 48 -6.02 3.43 -20.64
N LEU A 49 -6.51 4.64 -20.93
CA LEU A 49 -5.84 5.91 -20.64
C LEU A 49 -6.43 6.60 -19.40
N THR A 50 -7.77 6.61 -19.28
CA THR A 50 -8.47 7.36 -18.23
C THR A 50 -8.94 6.47 -17.08
N GLY A 51 -9.02 5.16 -17.29
CA GLY A 51 -9.66 4.21 -16.39
C GLY A 51 -11.20 4.21 -16.47
N GLU A 52 -11.79 5.13 -17.23
CA GLU A 52 -13.24 5.26 -17.34
C GLU A 52 -13.79 4.36 -18.46
N SER A 53 -14.72 3.48 -18.11
CA SER A 53 -15.27 2.47 -19.02
C SER A 53 -16.26 3.02 -20.06
N LEU A 54 -16.67 4.28 -19.94
CA LEU A 54 -17.65 4.87 -20.86
C LEU A 54 -16.96 5.46 -22.08
N PRO A 55 -17.35 5.05 -23.30
CA PRO A 55 -16.83 5.63 -24.53
C PRO A 55 -17.21 7.11 -24.65
N ILE A 56 -16.30 7.91 -25.24
CA ILE A 56 -16.43 9.36 -25.44
C ILE A 56 -16.70 9.65 -26.90
N GLU A 57 -17.66 10.52 -27.17
CA GLU A 57 -17.91 11.06 -28.53
C GLU A 57 -16.85 12.14 -28.82
N ALA A 58 -16.17 12.03 -29.95
CA ALA A 58 -15.20 13.00 -30.43
C ALA A 58 -15.55 13.48 -31.85
N GLY A 59 -15.93 14.75 -31.94
CA GLY A 59 -16.17 15.48 -33.18
C GLY A 59 -15.12 16.55 -33.46
N PRO A 60 -15.33 17.40 -34.49
CA PRO A 60 -14.37 18.44 -34.88
C PRO A 60 -13.94 19.34 -33.72
N GLY A 61 -12.62 19.54 -33.56
CA GLY A 61 -12.02 20.30 -32.48
C GLY A 61 -11.69 19.46 -31.24
N THR A 62 -12.23 18.26 -31.09
CA THR A 62 -11.95 17.38 -29.96
C THR A 62 -10.55 16.80 -30.05
N GLN A 63 -9.82 16.82 -28.92
CA GLN A 63 -8.51 16.18 -28.80
C GLN A 63 -8.69 14.74 -28.31
N THR A 64 -7.99 13.79 -28.95
CA THR A 64 -7.91 12.40 -28.50
C THR A 64 -6.47 11.92 -28.48
N TYR A 65 -6.21 10.81 -27.81
CA TYR A 65 -4.87 10.42 -27.39
C TYR A 65 -4.46 9.06 -27.96
N ALA A 66 -3.15 8.86 -28.08
CA ALA A 66 -2.55 7.59 -28.47
C ALA A 66 -3.05 6.45 -27.55
N GLY A 67 -3.41 5.31 -28.14
CA GLY A 67 -3.93 4.16 -27.41
C GLY A 67 -5.46 4.09 -27.28
N ALA A 68 -6.21 5.14 -27.65
CA ALA A 68 -7.65 5.10 -27.70
C ALA A 68 -8.14 4.16 -28.80
N LEU A 69 -9.18 3.34 -28.51
CA LEU A 69 -9.78 2.42 -29.48
C LEU A 69 -11.03 3.03 -30.12
N ILE A 70 -11.10 3.01 -31.43
CA ILE A 70 -12.23 3.53 -32.18
C ILE A 70 -13.34 2.48 -32.19
N ARG A 71 -14.41 2.70 -31.42
CA ARG A 71 -15.55 1.78 -31.31
C ARG A 71 -16.57 1.97 -32.38
N ARG A 72 -16.65 3.19 -32.99
CA ARG A 72 -17.63 3.51 -34.03
C ARG A 72 -17.25 4.80 -34.79
N GLY A 73 -17.70 4.94 -36.03
CA GLY A 73 -17.55 6.13 -36.86
C GLY A 73 -16.23 6.19 -37.61
N GLU A 74 -16.08 7.28 -38.36
CA GLU A 74 -14.84 7.66 -39.06
C GLU A 74 -14.57 9.14 -38.87
N ALA A 75 -13.30 9.52 -38.69
CA ALA A 75 -12.91 10.90 -38.61
C ALA A 75 -11.55 11.14 -39.29
N ILE A 76 -11.30 12.39 -39.65
CA ILE A 76 -9.99 12.90 -40.07
C ILE A 76 -9.46 13.73 -38.93
N ALA A 77 -8.20 13.52 -38.57
CA ALA A 77 -7.57 14.19 -37.46
C ALA A 77 -6.13 14.61 -37.79
N GLU A 78 -5.66 15.68 -37.15
CA GLU A 78 -4.28 16.17 -37.21
C GLU A 78 -3.49 15.62 -36.04
N VAL A 79 -2.29 15.10 -36.28
CA VAL A 79 -1.37 14.64 -35.25
C VAL A 79 -0.79 15.84 -34.51
N THR A 80 -0.97 15.88 -33.18
CA THR A 80 -0.48 16.96 -32.31
C THR A 80 0.78 16.57 -31.55
N ALA A 81 0.93 15.30 -31.14
CA ALA A 81 2.12 14.80 -30.46
C ALA A 81 2.37 13.32 -30.78
N THR A 82 3.63 12.89 -30.78
CA THR A 82 4.07 11.54 -31.10
C THR A 82 5.07 10.97 -30.09
N GLY A 83 5.17 9.64 -30.00
CA GLY A 83 6.16 8.93 -29.19
C GLY A 83 6.10 9.31 -27.70
N ALA A 84 7.25 9.58 -27.10
CA ALA A 84 7.36 9.95 -25.69
C ALA A 84 6.64 11.27 -25.33
N ARG A 85 6.26 12.08 -26.32
CA ARG A 85 5.53 13.33 -26.11
C ARG A 85 4.01 13.15 -26.09
N THR A 86 3.50 11.99 -26.49
CA THR A 86 2.08 11.64 -26.31
C THR A 86 1.76 11.47 -24.84
N ARG A 87 0.49 11.58 -24.49
CA ARG A 87 0.06 11.26 -23.09
C ARG A 87 0.45 9.84 -22.68
N PHE A 88 0.18 8.88 -23.53
CA PHE A 88 0.57 7.49 -23.27
C PHE A 88 2.09 7.35 -23.10
N GLY A 89 2.88 8.02 -23.97
CA GLY A 89 4.34 7.99 -23.89
C GLY A 89 4.88 8.61 -22.60
N ARG A 90 4.32 9.73 -22.14
CA ARG A 90 4.68 10.33 -20.85
C ARG A 90 4.34 9.42 -19.68
N THR A 91 3.15 8.81 -19.70
CA THR A 91 2.76 7.82 -18.70
C THR A 91 3.74 6.64 -18.63
N ALA A 92 4.17 6.10 -19.78
CA ALA A 92 5.16 5.03 -19.85
C ALA A 92 6.52 5.48 -19.30
N GLU A 93 6.96 6.70 -19.58
CA GLU A 93 8.21 7.27 -19.04
C GLU A 93 8.14 7.47 -17.51
N LEU A 94 7.00 7.91 -16.98
CA LEU A 94 6.79 8.00 -15.52
C LEU A 94 6.89 6.63 -14.87
N VAL A 95 6.35 5.56 -15.46
CA VAL A 95 6.52 4.19 -14.94
C VAL A 95 8.00 3.79 -14.92
N ARG A 96 8.76 4.16 -15.95
CA ARG A 96 10.19 3.83 -16.04
C ARG A 96 11.03 4.57 -15.00
N THR A 97 10.72 5.84 -14.74
CA THR A 97 11.49 6.72 -13.84
C THR A 97 11.00 6.69 -12.40
N ALA A 98 9.76 6.27 -12.15
CA ALA A 98 9.19 6.18 -10.81
C ALA A 98 10.02 5.24 -9.92
N HIS A 99 10.41 5.72 -8.76
CA HIS A 99 11.18 4.96 -7.77
C HIS A 99 10.89 5.47 -6.37
N ALA A 100 10.30 4.63 -5.53
CA ALA A 100 10.15 4.90 -4.11
C ALA A 100 11.32 4.27 -3.35
N GLU A 101 12.11 5.10 -2.65
CA GLU A 101 13.17 4.61 -1.78
C GLU A 101 12.58 4.08 -0.47
N SER A 102 13.08 2.91 -0.01
CA SER A 102 12.65 2.33 1.26
C SER A 102 13.14 3.16 2.44
N SER A 103 12.21 3.58 3.29
CA SER A 103 12.50 4.28 4.56
C SER A 103 13.25 3.37 5.54
N GLU A 104 12.95 2.07 5.52
CA GLU A 104 13.60 1.03 6.30
C GLU A 104 15.10 0.93 6.00
N GLN A 105 15.48 0.81 4.72
CA GLN A 105 16.89 0.69 4.32
C GLN A 105 17.71 1.90 4.79
N LYS A 106 17.16 3.10 4.65
CA LYS A 106 17.80 4.34 5.14
C LYS A 106 17.98 4.31 6.65
N ALA A 107 16.96 3.84 7.40
CA ALA A 107 17.01 3.74 8.85
C ALA A 107 18.06 2.75 9.31
N VAL A 108 18.10 1.53 8.75
CA VAL A 108 19.05 0.48 9.05
C VAL A 108 20.50 0.95 8.81
N LEU A 109 20.76 1.53 7.60
CA LEU A 109 22.10 2.04 7.27
C LEU A 109 22.56 3.13 8.26
N ARG A 110 21.67 4.00 8.71
CA ARG A 110 21.99 5.04 9.69
C ARG A 110 22.33 4.44 11.06
N VAL A 111 21.54 3.45 11.52
CA VAL A 111 21.82 2.72 12.77
C VAL A 111 23.17 2.02 12.72
N VAL A 112 23.43 1.26 11.64
CA VAL A 112 24.71 0.55 11.47
C VAL A 112 25.88 1.50 11.42
N ARG A 113 25.77 2.61 10.69
CA ARG A 113 26.81 3.66 10.63
C ARG A 113 27.10 4.25 12.00
N ASN A 114 26.05 4.62 12.75
CA ASN A 114 26.23 5.22 14.08
C ASN A 114 26.88 4.24 15.06
N LEU A 115 26.47 2.97 15.04
CA LEU A 115 27.11 1.90 15.82
C LEU A 115 28.58 1.69 15.42
N ALA A 116 28.88 1.66 14.12
CA ALA A 116 30.23 1.46 13.63
C ALA A 116 31.18 2.58 14.07
N LEU A 117 30.71 3.85 14.04
CA LEU A 117 31.50 5.00 14.50
C LEU A 117 31.75 4.95 16.01
N PHE A 118 30.70 4.69 16.80
CA PHE A 118 30.81 4.57 18.25
C PHE A 118 31.75 3.40 18.66
N ASN A 119 31.49 2.21 18.14
CA ASN A 119 32.25 1.01 18.46
C ASN A 119 33.68 1.13 17.95
N GLY A 120 33.94 1.69 16.78
CA GLY A 120 35.29 1.94 16.28
C GLY A 120 36.08 2.84 17.19
N GLY A 121 35.47 3.93 17.70
CA GLY A 121 36.11 4.80 18.70
C GLY A 121 36.48 4.08 20.00
N VAL A 122 35.57 3.25 20.53
CA VAL A 122 35.82 2.47 21.75
C VAL A 122 36.94 1.44 21.52
N VAL A 123 36.98 0.74 20.38
CA VAL A 123 38.05 -0.23 20.06
C VAL A 123 39.41 0.46 20.00
N VAL A 124 39.51 1.67 19.41
CA VAL A 124 40.75 2.46 19.38
C VAL A 124 41.18 2.82 20.78
N LEU A 125 40.29 3.31 21.64
CA LEU A 125 40.61 3.66 23.03
C LEU A 125 41.01 2.43 23.85
N GLN A 126 40.34 1.31 23.70
CA GLN A 126 40.65 0.04 24.35
C GLN A 126 42.02 -0.49 23.92
N THR A 127 42.34 -0.39 22.63
CA THR A 127 43.65 -0.79 22.09
C THR A 127 44.77 0.11 22.64
N ALA A 128 44.54 1.43 22.65
CA ALA A 128 45.50 2.37 23.23
C ALA A 128 45.77 2.09 24.74
N TYR A 129 44.70 1.79 25.48
CA TYR A 129 44.82 1.43 26.90
C TYR A 129 45.57 0.10 27.09
N ALA A 130 45.28 -0.93 26.27
CA ALA A 130 46.00 -2.21 26.29
C ALA A 130 47.51 -2.05 26.02
N LEU A 131 47.90 -1.13 25.15
CA LEU A 131 49.31 -0.78 24.92
C LEU A 131 49.98 -0.18 26.18
N THR A 132 49.25 0.69 26.92
CA THR A 132 49.80 1.27 28.18
C THR A 132 49.98 0.23 29.30
N LEU A 133 49.18 -0.86 29.28
CA LEU A 133 49.34 -2.00 30.20
C LEU A 133 50.47 -2.93 29.81
N GLY A 134 51.13 -2.72 28.66
CA GLY A 134 52.25 -3.56 28.22
C GLY A 134 51.85 -4.97 27.77
N LEU A 135 50.58 -5.17 27.35
CA LEU A 135 50.09 -6.45 26.83
C LEU A 135 50.87 -6.86 25.57
N SER A 136 51.07 -8.16 25.40
CA SER A 136 51.75 -8.71 24.23
C SER A 136 50.93 -8.44 22.94
N SER A 137 51.61 -8.41 21.80
CA SER A 137 50.94 -8.22 20.50
C SER A 137 49.87 -9.28 20.25
N ALA A 138 50.07 -10.51 20.70
CA ALA A 138 49.08 -11.58 20.56
C ALA A 138 47.83 -11.33 21.40
N GLU A 139 47.96 -10.84 22.63
CA GLU A 139 46.85 -10.47 23.51
C GLU A 139 46.07 -9.27 22.95
N ILE A 140 46.79 -8.27 22.41
CA ILE A 140 46.17 -7.10 21.78
C ILE A 140 45.36 -7.53 20.53
N VAL A 141 45.91 -8.39 19.68
CA VAL A 141 45.19 -8.92 18.51
C VAL A 141 43.94 -9.69 18.94
N ALA A 142 44.06 -10.56 19.93
CA ALA A 142 42.90 -11.30 20.46
C ALA A 142 41.83 -10.36 21.04
N LEU A 143 42.24 -9.32 21.79
CA LEU A 143 41.34 -8.29 22.33
C LEU A 143 40.61 -7.53 21.24
N VAL A 144 41.33 -7.05 20.20
CA VAL A 144 40.77 -6.32 19.09
C VAL A 144 39.79 -7.20 18.29
N LEU A 145 40.13 -8.46 18.02
CA LEU A 145 39.24 -9.42 17.36
C LEU A 145 37.95 -9.63 18.17
N THR A 146 38.09 -9.82 19.50
CA THR A 146 36.94 -9.97 20.41
C THR A 146 36.03 -8.72 20.37
N ALA A 147 36.62 -7.53 20.38
CA ALA A 147 35.91 -6.27 20.34
C ALA A 147 35.20 -6.05 18.98
N ILE A 148 35.82 -6.40 17.86
CA ILE A 148 35.22 -6.34 16.54
C ILE A 148 34.02 -7.30 16.45
N LEU A 149 34.17 -8.54 16.92
CA LEU A 149 33.07 -9.51 16.96
C LEU A 149 31.90 -8.99 17.82
N ALA A 150 32.21 -8.38 18.98
CA ALA A 150 31.19 -7.76 19.84
C ALA A 150 30.44 -6.61 19.15
N ALA A 151 31.12 -5.86 18.26
CA ALA A 151 30.60 -4.63 17.65
C ALA A 151 29.64 -4.84 16.50
N ILE A 152 29.76 -5.93 15.73
CA ILE A 152 29.01 -6.13 14.46
C ILE A 152 27.66 -6.79 14.71
N PRO A 153 26.52 -6.18 14.27
CA PRO A 153 25.20 -6.81 14.35
C PRO A 153 24.98 -7.75 13.15
N VAL A 154 25.61 -8.94 13.15
CA VAL A 154 25.64 -9.87 12.01
C VAL A 154 24.23 -10.36 11.61
N ALA A 155 23.37 -10.65 12.58
CA ALA A 155 22.03 -11.17 12.31
C ALA A 155 21.00 -10.11 11.91
N LEU A 156 21.34 -8.80 11.84
CA LEU A 156 20.38 -7.74 11.53
C LEU A 156 19.71 -7.95 10.15
N PRO A 157 20.43 -8.12 9.03
CA PRO A 157 19.81 -8.34 7.72
C PRO A 157 18.99 -9.63 7.67
N ALA A 158 19.49 -10.71 8.29
CA ALA A 158 18.78 -11.99 8.33
C ALA A 158 17.46 -11.91 9.10
N THR A 159 17.45 -11.20 10.23
CA THR A 159 16.25 -11.00 11.06
C THR A 159 15.19 -10.17 10.31
N PHE A 160 15.60 -9.12 9.61
CA PHE A 160 14.70 -8.33 8.76
C PHE A 160 14.06 -9.21 7.67
N THR A 161 14.88 -9.92 6.92
CA THR A 161 14.39 -10.81 5.85
C THR A 161 13.44 -11.88 6.40
N LEU A 162 13.77 -12.47 7.55
CA LEU A 162 12.92 -13.50 8.16
C LEU A 162 11.59 -12.91 8.66
N ALA A 163 11.62 -11.74 9.32
CA ALA A 163 10.41 -11.07 9.81
C ALA A 163 9.45 -10.71 8.66
N THR A 164 9.99 -10.12 7.59
CA THR A 164 9.20 -9.76 6.40
C THR A 164 8.71 -10.99 5.64
N ALA A 165 9.50 -12.06 5.52
CA ALA A 165 9.07 -13.31 4.90
C ALA A 165 7.94 -14.00 5.68
N LEU A 166 7.98 -13.99 7.00
CA LEU A 166 6.90 -14.50 7.85
C LEU A 166 5.63 -13.64 7.72
N GLY A 167 5.77 -12.32 7.64
CA GLY A 167 4.68 -11.40 7.35
C GLY A 167 4.06 -11.65 5.97
N ALA A 168 4.90 -11.83 4.94
CA ALA A 168 4.44 -12.17 3.59
C ALA A 168 3.62 -13.48 3.59
N ARG A 169 4.08 -14.50 4.31
CA ARG A 169 3.35 -15.77 4.47
C ARG A 169 2.01 -15.58 5.18
N ALA A 170 1.96 -14.73 6.21
CA ALA A 170 0.72 -14.42 6.93
C ALA A 170 -0.26 -13.69 6.03
N LEU A 171 0.20 -12.69 5.27
CA LEU A 171 -0.59 -11.94 4.29
C LEU A 171 -1.12 -12.82 3.16
N ALA A 172 -0.29 -13.70 2.61
CA ALA A 172 -0.71 -14.62 1.54
C ALA A 172 -1.89 -15.51 1.96
N ARG A 173 -1.93 -15.96 3.22
CA ARG A 173 -3.07 -16.71 3.79
C ARG A 173 -4.35 -15.89 3.89
N ARG A 174 -4.24 -14.57 3.94
CA ARG A 174 -5.35 -13.59 3.98
C ARG A 174 -5.70 -13.06 2.58
N GLY A 175 -5.15 -13.63 1.51
CA GLY A 175 -5.40 -13.22 0.12
C GLY A 175 -4.67 -11.93 -0.29
N VAL A 176 -3.57 -11.62 0.35
CA VAL A 176 -2.71 -10.46 0.05
C VAL A 176 -1.34 -10.97 -0.37
N LEU A 177 -0.94 -10.72 -1.62
CA LEU A 177 0.31 -11.21 -2.19
C LEU A 177 1.32 -10.05 -2.32
N PRO A 178 2.33 -9.95 -1.44
CA PRO A 178 3.42 -9.00 -1.62
C PRO A 178 4.29 -9.41 -2.83
N THR A 179 4.51 -8.50 -3.75
CA THR A 179 5.44 -8.65 -4.89
C THR A 179 6.82 -8.13 -4.53
N ARG A 180 6.90 -7.23 -3.53
CA ARG A 180 8.13 -6.71 -2.94
C ARG A 180 8.03 -6.84 -1.42
N LEU A 181 9.03 -7.41 -0.76
CA LEU A 181 9.04 -7.58 0.70
C LEU A 181 9.03 -6.23 1.45
N SER A 182 9.70 -5.21 0.90
CA SER A 182 9.69 -3.85 1.47
C SER A 182 8.29 -3.24 1.58
N ALA A 183 7.35 -3.63 0.72
CA ALA A 183 5.98 -3.12 0.77
C ALA A 183 5.26 -3.48 2.09
N ILE A 184 5.69 -4.54 2.78
CA ILE A 184 5.12 -4.96 4.07
C ILE A 184 5.54 -3.99 5.17
N ASP A 185 6.79 -3.59 5.21
CA ASP A 185 7.30 -2.63 6.20
C ASP A 185 6.75 -1.22 5.93
N GLU A 186 6.69 -0.82 4.66
CA GLU A 186 6.11 0.47 4.27
C GLU A 186 4.61 0.55 4.63
N ALA A 187 3.87 -0.58 4.58
CA ALA A 187 2.48 -0.64 5.02
C ALA A 187 2.32 -0.30 6.53
N ALA A 188 3.32 -0.59 7.35
CA ALA A 188 3.33 -0.23 8.76
C ALA A 188 3.35 1.29 8.99
N SER A 189 4.01 2.00 8.09
CA SER A 189 4.25 3.44 8.18
C SER A 189 3.24 4.27 7.38
N MET A 190 2.40 3.62 6.58
CA MET A 190 1.41 4.30 5.73
C MET A 190 0.45 5.15 6.56
N ASP A 191 0.36 6.43 6.22
CA ASP A 191 -0.53 7.41 6.84
C ASP A 191 -1.51 8.07 5.86
N VAL A 192 -1.24 7.96 4.53
CA VAL A 192 -2.13 8.38 3.45
C VAL A 192 -2.35 7.23 2.47
N LEU A 193 -3.60 6.96 2.12
CA LEU A 193 -3.99 6.05 1.05
C LEU A 193 -4.67 6.85 -0.07
N CYS A 194 -4.03 6.97 -1.22
CA CYS A 194 -4.67 7.43 -2.44
C CYS A 194 -5.37 6.24 -3.10
N ALA A 195 -6.67 6.33 -3.28
CA ALA A 195 -7.47 5.26 -3.89
C ALA A 195 -8.09 5.74 -5.20
N ASP A 196 -7.95 4.94 -6.26
CA ASP A 196 -8.77 5.15 -7.44
C ASP A 196 -10.26 4.91 -7.11
N LYS A 197 -11.16 5.57 -7.83
CA LYS A 197 -12.61 5.37 -7.67
C LYS A 197 -13.03 4.04 -8.29
N THR A 198 -12.83 3.92 -9.61
CA THR A 198 -13.38 2.86 -10.46
C THR A 198 -12.69 1.53 -10.18
N GLY A 199 -13.46 0.45 -10.00
CA GLY A 199 -12.89 -0.87 -9.70
C GLY A 199 -12.24 -1.03 -8.34
N THR A 200 -11.97 0.06 -7.63
CA THR A 200 -11.36 0.11 -6.31
C THR A 200 -12.39 0.42 -5.22
N LEU A 201 -12.86 1.65 -5.12
CA LEU A 201 -13.92 2.05 -4.18
C LEU A 201 -15.32 1.65 -4.67
N THR A 202 -15.49 1.52 -5.98
CA THR A 202 -16.74 1.12 -6.65
C THR A 202 -16.61 -0.27 -7.28
N GLN A 203 -17.74 -0.81 -7.75
CA GLN A 203 -17.79 -2.17 -8.28
C GLN A 203 -17.24 -2.32 -9.71
N ASN A 204 -16.97 -1.21 -10.40
CA ASN A 204 -16.68 -1.15 -11.85
C ASN A 204 -17.79 -1.84 -12.66
N ALA A 205 -19.03 -1.66 -12.24
CA ALA A 205 -20.19 -2.25 -12.85
C ALA A 205 -21.31 -1.21 -12.91
N LEU A 206 -21.56 -0.71 -14.12
CA LEU A 206 -22.68 0.20 -14.32
C LEU A 206 -23.97 -0.50 -13.92
N SER A 207 -24.79 0.15 -13.11
CA SER A 207 -26.07 -0.39 -12.65
C SER A 207 -27.15 0.68 -12.65
N VAL A 208 -28.40 0.25 -12.77
CA VAL A 208 -29.57 1.12 -12.58
C VAL A 208 -29.69 1.41 -11.08
N THR A 209 -29.51 2.67 -10.70
CA THR A 209 -29.56 3.11 -9.30
C THR A 209 -30.88 3.76 -8.92
N ALA A 210 -31.59 4.30 -9.88
CA ALA A 210 -32.96 4.81 -9.67
C ALA A 210 -33.75 4.79 -10.98
N VAL A 211 -35.06 4.61 -10.84
CA VAL A 211 -36.03 4.81 -11.93
C VAL A 211 -37.04 5.85 -11.45
N ARG A 212 -37.27 6.89 -12.25
CA ARG A 212 -38.29 7.92 -11.99
C ARG A 212 -39.35 7.80 -13.05
N THR A 213 -40.52 7.38 -12.62
CA THR A 213 -41.68 7.16 -13.53
C THR A 213 -42.45 8.45 -13.76
N MET A 214 -42.98 8.61 -14.98
CA MET A 214 -43.97 9.65 -15.26
C MET A 214 -45.35 9.17 -14.78
N PRO A 215 -46.30 10.10 -14.53
CA PRO A 215 -47.65 9.74 -14.07
C PRO A 215 -48.33 8.70 -14.95
N GLY A 216 -48.85 7.65 -14.32
CA GLY A 216 -49.51 6.53 -14.98
C GLY A 216 -48.64 5.35 -15.39
N PHE A 217 -47.35 5.36 -15.07
CA PHE A 217 -46.43 4.27 -15.37
C PHE A 217 -45.79 3.67 -14.11
N ALA A 218 -45.61 2.36 -14.09
CA ALA A 218 -44.90 1.64 -13.05
C ALA A 218 -43.43 1.46 -13.43
N GLU A 219 -42.55 1.38 -12.44
CA GLU A 219 -41.11 1.18 -12.61
C GLU A 219 -40.77 -0.05 -13.45
N ALA A 220 -41.40 -1.20 -13.13
CA ALA A 220 -41.21 -2.44 -13.88
C ALA A 220 -41.53 -2.28 -15.39
N ARG A 221 -42.53 -1.45 -15.72
CA ARG A 221 -42.88 -1.19 -17.10
C ARG A 221 -41.86 -0.29 -17.82
N VAL A 222 -41.35 0.73 -17.15
CA VAL A 222 -40.26 1.57 -17.67
C VAL A 222 -39.01 0.72 -17.97
N LEU A 223 -38.62 -0.16 -17.03
CA LEU A 223 -37.48 -1.07 -17.20
C LEU A 223 -37.72 -2.08 -18.33
N ALA A 224 -38.90 -2.67 -18.41
CA ALA A 224 -39.24 -3.62 -19.48
C ALA A 224 -39.17 -2.97 -20.87
N PHE A 225 -39.70 -1.75 -21.02
CA PHE A 225 -39.65 -1.02 -22.29
C PHE A 225 -38.21 -0.62 -22.64
N ALA A 226 -37.44 -0.13 -21.67
CA ALA A 226 -36.03 0.16 -21.86
C ALA A 226 -35.22 -1.07 -22.27
N ALA A 227 -35.52 -2.24 -21.70
CA ALA A 227 -34.88 -3.50 -22.05
C ALA A 227 -35.17 -3.96 -23.47
N LEU A 228 -36.40 -3.73 -23.97
CA LEU A 228 -36.77 -3.99 -25.39
C LEU A 228 -35.97 -3.09 -26.35
N ALA A 229 -35.67 -1.84 -25.96
CA ALA A 229 -34.85 -0.91 -26.72
C ALA A 229 -33.34 -1.05 -26.36
N SER A 230 -32.92 -2.18 -25.81
CA SER A 230 -31.55 -2.50 -25.48
C SER A 230 -31.07 -3.73 -26.24
N SER A 231 -29.81 -3.71 -26.70
CA SER A 231 -29.16 -4.84 -27.38
C SER A 231 -29.07 -6.06 -26.46
N ASP A 232 -29.29 -7.25 -27.00
CA ASP A 232 -29.13 -8.54 -26.30
C ASP A 232 -27.71 -9.12 -26.43
N GLY A 233 -26.87 -8.54 -27.27
CA GLY A 233 -25.49 -8.99 -27.53
C GLY A 233 -24.51 -8.78 -26.39
N GLY A 234 -24.88 -8.17 -25.26
CA GLY A 234 -24.12 -8.10 -24.01
C GLY A 234 -22.84 -7.24 -24.04
N LEU A 235 -22.56 -6.52 -25.13
CA LEU A 235 -21.32 -5.74 -25.26
C LEU A 235 -21.43 -4.29 -24.75
N ASP A 236 -22.65 -3.74 -24.67
CA ASP A 236 -22.87 -2.39 -24.17
C ASP A 236 -23.20 -2.42 -22.68
N PRO A 237 -22.40 -1.76 -21.81
CA PRO A 237 -22.61 -1.79 -20.36
C PRO A 237 -23.94 -1.16 -19.92
N VAL A 238 -24.44 -0.14 -20.65
CA VAL A 238 -25.71 0.52 -20.38
C VAL A 238 -26.86 -0.44 -20.63
N ASP A 239 -26.83 -1.11 -21.79
CA ASP A 239 -27.85 -2.07 -22.18
C ASP A 239 -27.88 -3.28 -21.25
N ALA A 240 -26.69 -3.77 -20.87
CA ALA A 240 -26.53 -4.86 -19.91
C ALA A 240 -27.12 -4.50 -18.53
N ALA A 241 -26.84 -3.30 -18.02
CA ALA A 241 -27.34 -2.82 -16.74
C ALA A 241 -28.88 -2.71 -16.73
N ILE A 242 -29.48 -2.17 -17.80
CA ILE A 242 -30.91 -2.03 -17.94
C ILE A 242 -31.62 -3.40 -18.03
N ARG A 243 -31.06 -4.33 -18.81
CA ARG A 243 -31.59 -5.70 -18.92
C ARG A 243 -31.51 -6.45 -17.60
N ALA A 244 -30.40 -6.30 -16.89
CA ALA A 244 -30.22 -6.89 -15.56
C ALA A 244 -31.23 -6.34 -14.52
N ALA A 245 -31.54 -5.04 -14.59
CA ALA A 245 -32.56 -4.41 -13.74
C ALA A 245 -33.96 -4.89 -14.10
N ALA A 246 -34.29 -4.94 -15.40
CA ALA A 246 -35.60 -5.41 -15.89
C ALA A 246 -35.85 -6.90 -15.50
N ALA A 247 -34.82 -7.73 -15.54
CA ALA A 247 -34.94 -9.16 -15.15
C ALA A 247 -35.27 -9.34 -13.64
N LYS A 248 -34.88 -8.39 -12.78
CA LYS A 248 -35.20 -8.40 -11.34
C LYS A 248 -36.64 -7.88 -11.04
N ALA A 249 -37.23 -7.12 -11.95
CA ALA A 249 -38.54 -6.54 -11.78
C ALA A 249 -39.41 -6.81 -13.05
N PRO A 250 -39.83 -8.06 -13.28
CA PRO A 250 -40.59 -8.41 -14.50
C PRO A 250 -41.92 -7.68 -14.55
N ALA A 251 -42.26 -7.14 -15.71
CA ALA A 251 -43.56 -6.51 -15.95
C ALA A 251 -44.66 -7.56 -16.12
N SER A 252 -45.86 -7.23 -15.66
CA SER A 252 -47.03 -8.12 -15.71
C SER A 252 -47.57 -8.41 -17.11
N ASP A 253 -47.20 -7.59 -18.10
CA ASP A 253 -47.72 -7.67 -19.47
C ASP A 253 -46.55 -7.61 -20.47
N PRO A 254 -45.98 -8.78 -20.86
CA PRO A 254 -44.82 -8.81 -21.73
C PRO A 254 -45.15 -8.44 -23.17
N LEU A 255 -44.43 -7.48 -23.73
CA LEU A 255 -44.52 -7.11 -25.13
C LEU A 255 -43.63 -8.02 -25.99
N LYS A 256 -44.06 -8.30 -27.21
CA LYS A 256 -43.29 -9.07 -28.19
C LYS A 256 -42.50 -8.12 -29.08
N LEU A 257 -41.15 -8.22 -29.02
CA LEU A 257 -40.26 -7.43 -29.87
C LEU A 257 -40.46 -7.80 -31.34
N ALA A 258 -40.78 -6.82 -32.18
CA ALA A 258 -40.93 -6.97 -33.64
C ALA A 258 -39.66 -6.52 -34.37
N LYS A 259 -39.07 -5.39 -33.98
CA LYS A 259 -37.86 -4.86 -34.59
C LYS A 259 -37.03 -4.08 -33.54
N PHE A 260 -35.74 -4.26 -33.56
CA PHE A 260 -34.79 -3.47 -32.75
C PHE A 260 -33.90 -2.65 -33.68
N THR A 261 -33.71 -1.37 -33.35
CA THR A 261 -32.75 -0.47 -33.99
C THR A 261 -31.70 -0.10 -32.95
N PRO A 262 -30.44 -0.46 -33.19
CA PRO A 262 -29.34 -0.17 -32.23
C PRO A 262 -29.17 1.32 -31.97
N PHE A 263 -28.43 1.63 -30.90
CA PHE A 263 -28.11 3.02 -30.56
C PHE A 263 -27.40 3.74 -31.71
N ASP A 264 -27.95 4.88 -32.08
CA ASP A 264 -27.37 5.80 -33.05
C ASP A 264 -26.74 6.99 -32.32
N PRO A 265 -25.42 7.22 -32.41
CA PRO A 265 -24.77 8.37 -31.78
C PRO A 265 -25.24 9.72 -32.30
N ALA A 266 -25.61 9.82 -33.60
CA ALA A 266 -26.11 11.07 -34.17
C ALA A 266 -27.49 11.44 -33.60
N ALA A 267 -28.37 10.45 -33.48
CA ALA A 267 -29.66 10.60 -32.84
C ALA A 267 -29.61 10.50 -31.30
N LYS A 268 -28.54 9.97 -30.73
CA LYS A 268 -28.33 9.71 -29.29
C LYS A 268 -29.42 8.86 -28.67
N MET A 269 -29.96 7.89 -29.41
CA MET A 269 -31.02 7.00 -28.96
C MET A 269 -30.97 5.64 -29.64
N SER A 270 -31.62 4.65 -29.03
CA SER A 270 -31.97 3.36 -29.59
C SER A 270 -33.48 3.22 -29.64
N GLU A 271 -34.01 2.35 -30.52
CA GLU A 271 -35.43 2.21 -30.76
C GLU A 271 -35.86 0.75 -30.87
N ALA A 272 -37.06 0.45 -30.37
CA ALA A 272 -37.72 -0.83 -30.58
C ALA A 272 -39.15 -0.64 -31.04
N LEU A 273 -39.60 -1.49 -31.96
CA LEU A 273 -41.01 -1.70 -32.25
C LEU A 273 -41.44 -2.99 -31.58
N ALA A 274 -42.47 -2.92 -30.77
CA ALA A 274 -43.01 -4.07 -30.04
C ALA A 274 -44.54 -4.13 -30.20
N THR A 275 -45.08 -5.33 -30.08
CA THR A 275 -46.52 -5.57 -30.21
C THR A 275 -47.05 -6.03 -28.85
N ASP A 276 -48.17 -5.44 -28.41
CA ASP A 276 -48.86 -5.84 -27.19
C ASP A 276 -49.76 -7.06 -27.39
N SER A 277 -50.38 -7.55 -26.33
CA SER A 277 -51.30 -8.68 -26.36
C SER A 277 -52.55 -8.44 -27.21
N THR A 278 -52.88 -7.20 -27.53
CA THR A 278 -54.02 -6.80 -28.38
C THR A 278 -53.66 -6.65 -29.87
N GLY A 279 -52.39 -6.81 -30.23
CA GLY A 279 -51.85 -6.63 -31.57
C GLY A 279 -51.50 -5.19 -31.91
N GLN A 280 -51.56 -4.25 -30.96
CA GLN A 280 -51.18 -2.85 -31.18
C GLN A 280 -49.67 -2.72 -31.23
N THR A 281 -49.15 -2.02 -32.24
CA THR A 281 -47.71 -1.73 -32.36
C THR A 281 -47.34 -0.49 -31.53
N LEU A 282 -46.40 -0.65 -30.67
CA LEU A 282 -45.81 0.42 -29.87
C LEU A 282 -44.37 0.71 -30.33
N ARG A 283 -44.07 1.98 -30.47
CA ARG A 283 -42.70 2.48 -30.66
C ARG A 283 -42.12 2.82 -29.29
N ILE A 284 -40.95 2.31 -29.02
CA ILE A 284 -40.20 2.53 -27.77
C ILE A 284 -38.86 3.17 -28.13
N VAL A 285 -38.54 4.28 -27.49
CA VAL A 285 -37.29 5.00 -27.71
C VAL A 285 -36.58 5.16 -26.35
N LYS A 286 -35.28 4.82 -26.32
CA LYS A 286 -34.42 4.98 -25.15
C LYS A 286 -33.17 5.74 -25.56
N GLY A 287 -32.76 6.76 -24.80
CA GLY A 287 -31.59 7.56 -25.15
C GLY A 287 -31.32 8.72 -24.21
N ALA A 288 -30.49 9.66 -24.66
CA ALA A 288 -30.20 10.88 -23.93
C ALA A 288 -31.48 11.70 -23.69
N PHE A 289 -31.55 12.36 -22.53
CA PHE A 289 -32.75 13.05 -22.07
C PHE A 289 -33.27 14.07 -23.10
N ALA A 290 -32.43 14.98 -23.59
CA ALA A 290 -32.85 16.06 -24.47
C ALA A 290 -33.41 15.57 -25.84
N PRO A 291 -32.73 14.65 -26.58
CA PRO A 291 -33.28 14.09 -27.83
C PRO A 291 -34.59 13.34 -27.65
N VAL A 292 -34.69 12.48 -26.62
CA VAL A 292 -35.90 11.69 -26.36
C VAL A 292 -37.06 12.59 -25.94
N LYS A 293 -36.81 13.60 -25.11
CA LYS A 293 -37.81 14.62 -24.73
C LYS A 293 -38.34 15.38 -25.93
N ALA A 294 -37.50 15.70 -26.91
CA ALA A 294 -37.92 16.41 -28.12
C ALA A 294 -38.89 15.61 -29.02
N LEU A 295 -38.84 14.27 -28.95
CA LEU A 295 -39.72 13.36 -29.68
C LEU A 295 -41.05 13.06 -28.94
N ALA A 296 -41.07 13.27 -27.64
CA ALA A 296 -42.19 12.93 -26.79
C ALA A 296 -43.12 14.13 -26.55
N GLN A 297 -44.37 13.84 -26.20
CA GLN A 297 -45.30 14.87 -25.75
C GLN A 297 -44.75 15.63 -24.54
N PRO A 298 -45.11 16.92 -24.35
CA PRO A 298 -44.59 17.73 -23.27
C PRO A 298 -44.78 17.11 -21.89
N ALA A 299 -43.66 17.01 -21.12
CA ALA A 299 -43.62 16.52 -19.76
C ALA A 299 -42.89 17.55 -18.88
N PRO A 300 -43.55 18.59 -18.36
CA PRO A 300 -42.89 19.73 -17.69
C PRO A 300 -42.04 19.35 -16.48
N ALA A 301 -42.46 18.35 -15.71
CA ALA A 301 -41.72 17.90 -14.52
C ALA A 301 -40.42 17.12 -14.82
N ALA A 302 -40.28 16.59 -16.05
CA ALA A 302 -39.18 15.70 -16.39
C ALA A 302 -37.79 16.39 -16.37
N GLY A 303 -37.73 17.69 -16.67
CA GLY A 303 -36.49 18.46 -16.65
C GLY A 303 -35.89 18.54 -15.23
N ALA A 304 -36.68 18.96 -14.26
CA ALA A 304 -36.25 19.07 -12.88
C ALA A 304 -35.83 17.69 -12.29
N ILE A 305 -36.54 16.61 -12.67
CA ILE A 305 -36.20 15.25 -12.24
C ILE A 305 -34.87 14.82 -12.87
N ALA A 306 -34.63 15.12 -14.14
CA ALA A 306 -33.37 14.79 -14.80
C ALA A 306 -32.19 15.54 -14.16
N GLU A 307 -32.35 16.84 -13.92
CA GLU A 307 -31.33 17.67 -13.25
C GLU A 307 -31.02 17.18 -11.83
N ASP A 308 -32.02 16.76 -11.05
CA ASP A 308 -31.81 16.18 -9.70
C ASP A 308 -31.00 14.87 -9.75
N LEU A 309 -31.33 14.00 -10.70
CA LEU A 309 -30.59 12.74 -10.90
C LEU A 309 -29.15 12.97 -11.39
N GLU A 310 -28.95 13.92 -12.31
CA GLU A 310 -27.62 14.31 -12.80
C GLU A 310 -26.78 14.99 -11.69
N ALA A 311 -27.40 15.85 -10.90
CA ALA A 311 -26.76 16.43 -9.70
C ALA A 311 -26.36 15.36 -8.68
N GLY A 312 -27.09 14.23 -8.63
CA GLY A 312 -26.73 13.02 -7.88
C GLY A 312 -25.56 12.23 -8.49
N GLY A 313 -24.95 12.71 -9.59
CA GLY A 313 -23.82 12.04 -10.25
C GLY A 313 -24.20 10.85 -11.13
N ALA A 314 -25.47 10.67 -11.41
CA ALA A 314 -25.95 9.60 -12.27
C ALA A 314 -26.01 10.02 -13.75
N ARG A 315 -25.75 9.08 -14.65
CA ARG A 315 -26.06 9.22 -16.05
C ARG A 315 -27.56 8.98 -16.26
N VAL A 316 -28.26 9.96 -16.79
CA VAL A 316 -29.72 9.89 -16.99
C VAL A 316 -30.06 9.51 -18.42
N LEU A 317 -30.86 8.47 -18.55
CA LEU A 317 -31.49 8.06 -19.81
C LEU A 317 -32.99 8.27 -19.72
N ALA A 318 -33.60 8.79 -20.80
CA ALA A 318 -35.03 8.91 -20.94
C ALA A 318 -35.57 7.72 -21.72
N VAL A 319 -36.79 7.29 -21.36
CA VAL A 319 -37.55 6.26 -22.06
C VAL A 319 -38.88 6.85 -22.43
N ALA A 320 -39.20 6.78 -23.74
CA ALA A 320 -40.49 7.18 -24.29
C ALA A 320 -41.15 6.00 -25.02
N ALA A 321 -42.44 5.90 -24.92
CA ALA A 321 -43.20 4.86 -25.60
C ALA A 321 -44.61 5.36 -26.00
N GLY A 322 -45.18 4.76 -27.05
CA GLY A 322 -46.50 5.07 -27.53
C GLY A 322 -46.76 4.61 -28.98
N PRO A 323 -47.90 4.96 -29.58
CA PRO A 323 -48.07 4.82 -31.01
C PRO A 323 -46.97 5.55 -31.78
N PRO A 324 -46.59 5.11 -33.00
CA PRO A 324 -45.46 5.68 -33.75
C PRO A 324 -45.43 7.20 -33.83
N ASP A 325 -46.59 7.83 -33.94
CA ASP A 325 -46.77 9.28 -34.13
C ASP A 325 -47.10 10.04 -32.82
N ALA A 326 -47.22 9.35 -31.67
CA ALA A 326 -47.64 9.94 -30.40
C ALA A 326 -46.88 9.35 -29.20
N LEU A 327 -45.57 9.59 -29.17
CA LEU A 327 -44.69 9.15 -28.07
C LEU A 327 -44.95 9.96 -26.81
N ARG A 328 -44.99 9.27 -25.67
CA ARG A 328 -45.06 9.88 -24.34
C ARG A 328 -43.79 9.50 -23.55
N LEU A 329 -43.25 10.44 -22.83
CA LEU A 329 -42.19 10.13 -21.86
C LEU A 329 -42.77 9.27 -20.73
N ILE A 330 -42.22 8.08 -20.51
CA ILE A 330 -42.71 7.12 -19.51
C ILE A 330 -41.89 7.11 -18.26
N GLY A 331 -40.61 7.46 -18.37
CA GLY A 331 -39.71 7.53 -17.20
C GLY A 331 -38.29 7.89 -17.56
N LEU A 332 -37.51 8.12 -16.50
CA LEU A 332 -36.07 8.36 -16.52
C LEU A 332 -35.35 7.24 -15.76
N ILE A 333 -34.25 6.77 -16.28
CA ILE A 333 -33.38 5.75 -15.67
C ILE A 333 -32.05 6.38 -15.33
N ALA A 334 -31.68 6.32 -14.06
CA ALA A 334 -30.39 6.75 -13.55
C ALA A 334 -29.44 5.57 -13.49
N LEU A 335 -28.26 5.73 -14.06
CA LEU A 335 -27.20 4.73 -14.07
C LEU A 335 -25.95 5.31 -13.40
N SER A 336 -25.35 4.54 -12.51
CA SER A 336 -24.04 4.87 -11.93
C SER A 336 -23.28 3.59 -11.58
N ASP A 337 -21.99 3.72 -11.30
CA ASP A 337 -21.17 2.67 -10.73
C ASP A 337 -21.21 2.81 -9.20
N PRO A 338 -21.94 1.93 -8.48
CA PRO A 338 -22.16 2.09 -7.06
C PRO A 338 -20.89 1.77 -6.26
N PRO A 339 -20.71 2.39 -5.08
CA PRO A 339 -19.70 1.96 -4.13
C PRO A 339 -19.84 0.49 -3.76
N ARG A 340 -18.73 -0.17 -3.45
CA ARG A 340 -18.77 -1.51 -2.85
C ARG A 340 -19.42 -1.45 -1.47
N GLY A 341 -20.13 -2.48 -1.08
CA GLY A 341 -20.82 -2.52 0.21
C GLY A 341 -19.92 -2.42 1.44
N ASP A 342 -18.65 -2.76 1.28
CA ASP A 342 -17.63 -2.74 2.34
C ASP A 342 -16.78 -1.46 2.35
N SER A 343 -16.79 -0.63 1.30
CA SER A 343 -15.88 0.52 1.15
C SER A 343 -15.99 1.53 2.30
N ALA A 344 -17.21 1.89 2.71
CA ALA A 344 -17.40 2.85 3.79
C ALA A 344 -16.86 2.33 5.14
N ALA A 345 -17.10 1.06 5.46
CA ALA A 345 -16.61 0.44 6.70
C ALA A 345 -15.08 0.35 6.71
N LEU A 346 -14.47 0.05 5.56
CA LEU A 346 -13.01 -0.07 5.44
C LEU A 346 -12.31 1.29 5.45
N VAL A 347 -12.90 2.32 4.83
CA VAL A 347 -12.41 3.72 4.95
C VAL A 347 -12.45 4.18 6.41
N ALA A 348 -13.56 3.90 7.12
CA ALA A 348 -13.67 4.20 8.55
C ALA A 348 -12.61 3.46 9.38
N LYS A 349 -12.38 2.17 9.09
CA LYS A 349 -11.37 1.36 9.77
C LYS A 349 -9.94 1.87 9.54
N LEU A 350 -9.60 2.25 8.31
CA LEU A 350 -8.30 2.86 7.99
C LEU A 350 -8.12 4.19 8.75
N ARG A 351 -9.16 5.01 8.82
CA ARG A 351 -9.15 6.26 9.60
C ARG A 351 -8.92 6.01 11.09
N GLU A 352 -9.57 5.01 11.70
CA GLU A 352 -9.31 4.59 13.08
C GLU A 352 -7.84 4.17 13.29
N MET A 353 -7.24 3.56 12.28
CA MET A 353 -5.83 3.18 12.29
C MET A 353 -4.88 4.35 11.97
N GLY A 354 -5.40 5.57 11.81
CA GLY A 354 -4.63 6.78 11.48
C GLY A 354 -4.17 6.85 10.03
N VAL A 355 -4.82 6.13 9.12
CA VAL A 355 -4.57 6.20 7.67
C VAL A 355 -5.67 7.05 7.04
N ARG A 356 -5.29 8.18 6.48
CA ARG A 356 -6.19 9.06 5.73
C ARG A 356 -6.40 8.50 4.32
N THR A 357 -7.65 8.33 3.92
CA THR A 357 -7.99 7.94 2.54
C THR A 357 -8.36 9.16 1.71
N VAL A 358 -7.80 9.24 0.50
CA VAL A 358 -8.04 10.28 -0.50
C VAL A 358 -8.43 9.60 -1.80
N MET A 359 -9.43 10.14 -2.50
CA MET A 359 -9.89 9.61 -3.79
C MET A 359 -9.30 10.40 -4.95
N ALA A 360 -8.75 9.70 -5.97
CA ALA A 360 -8.26 10.28 -7.21
C ALA A 360 -8.99 9.62 -8.40
N THR A 361 -9.72 10.40 -9.19
CA THR A 361 -10.57 9.87 -10.27
C THR A 361 -10.61 10.78 -11.50
N GLY A 362 -10.77 10.19 -12.68
CA GLY A 362 -11.03 10.90 -13.93
C GLY A 362 -12.43 11.49 -14.03
N ASP A 363 -13.36 11.10 -13.15
CA ASP A 363 -14.73 11.61 -13.12
C ASP A 363 -14.82 13.12 -12.88
N ALA A 364 -15.95 13.68 -13.31
CA ALA A 364 -16.32 15.06 -13.00
C ALA A 364 -16.47 15.28 -11.48
N PRO A 365 -16.19 16.50 -10.97
CA PRO A 365 -16.24 16.80 -9.54
C PRO A 365 -17.57 16.45 -8.85
N GLY A 366 -18.69 16.65 -9.53
CA GLY A 366 -20.02 16.34 -8.99
C GLY A 366 -20.20 14.85 -8.71
N THR A 367 -19.87 14.00 -9.68
CA THR A 367 -19.94 12.52 -9.56
C THR A 367 -18.97 12.03 -8.47
N ALA A 368 -17.74 12.55 -8.47
CA ALA A 368 -16.73 12.20 -7.49
C ALA A 368 -17.16 12.54 -6.05
N ALA A 369 -17.77 13.73 -5.85
CA ALA A 369 -18.27 14.16 -4.55
C ALA A 369 -19.41 13.27 -4.00
N VAL A 370 -20.25 12.73 -4.86
CA VAL A 370 -21.33 11.81 -4.46
C VAL A 370 -20.74 10.50 -3.94
N VAL A 371 -19.82 9.90 -4.70
CA VAL A 371 -19.15 8.65 -4.29
C VAL A 371 -18.35 8.88 -3.00
N ALA A 372 -17.60 9.98 -2.90
CA ALA A 372 -16.82 10.32 -1.71
C ALA A 372 -17.69 10.37 -0.45
N ARG A 373 -18.83 11.06 -0.51
CA ARG A 373 -19.79 11.11 0.61
C ARG A 373 -20.36 9.73 0.96
N ALA A 374 -20.67 8.92 -0.04
CA ALA A 374 -21.20 7.57 0.16
C ALA A 374 -20.20 6.63 0.86
N VAL A 375 -18.89 6.81 0.64
CA VAL A 375 -17.84 6.01 1.30
C VAL A 375 -17.27 6.69 2.55
N GLY A 376 -17.82 7.85 2.98
CA GLY A 376 -17.42 8.53 4.21
C GLY A 376 -16.10 9.29 4.11
N LEU A 377 -15.71 9.75 2.93
CA LEU A 377 -14.58 10.67 2.76
C LEU A 377 -15.02 12.10 3.06
N GLU A 378 -14.39 12.70 4.08
CA GLU A 378 -14.66 14.06 4.53
C GLU A 378 -13.56 15.01 4.05
N GLY A 379 -13.91 16.10 3.40
CA GLY A 379 -12.98 17.14 2.93
C GLY A 379 -13.40 17.76 1.61
N ALA A 380 -12.63 18.75 1.16
CA ALA A 380 -12.88 19.48 -0.07
C ALA A 380 -12.57 18.62 -1.32
N VAL A 381 -13.25 18.97 -2.42
CA VAL A 381 -12.91 18.50 -3.77
C VAL A 381 -11.92 19.48 -4.37
N HIS A 382 -10.79 18.98 -4.85
CA HIS A 382 -9.78 19.79 -5.54
C HIS A 382 -10.38 20.37 -6.84
N PRO A 383 -10.28 21.68 -7.08
CA PRO A 383 -10.79 22.30 -8.31
C PRO A 383 -10.02 21.79 -9.54
N PRO A 384 -10.71 21.32 -10.60
CA PRO A 384 -10.04 20.82 -11.79
C PRO A 384 -9.23 21.95 -12.48
N GLY A 385 -8.05 21.59 -12.99
CA GLY A 385 -7.16 22.50 -13.72
C GLY A 385 -6.27 23.40 -12.86
N GLN A 386 -6.34 23.34 -11.52
CA GLN A 386 -5.36 24.01 -10.68
C GLN A 386 -4.08 23.16 -10.56
N PRO A 387 -2.87 23.75 -10.68
CA PRO A 387 -1.62 23.02 -10.51
C PRO A 387 -1.47 22.49 -9.08
N LEU A 388 -1.03 21.25 -8.93
CA LEU A 388 -0.76 20.61 -7.62
C LEU A 388 0.46 21.19 -6.91
N THR A 389 1.30 21.95 -7.62
CA THR A 389 2.60 22.46 -7.11
C THR A 389 2.47 23.51 -6.01
N ASP A 390 1.34 24.23 -5.96
CA ASP A 390 1.13 25.36 -5.04
C ASP A 390 0.10 25.05 -3.93
N LEU A 391 -0.38 23.81 -3.85
CA LEU A 391 -1.45 23.40 -2.95
C LEU A 391 -0.92 22.49 -1.84
N ARG A 392 -1.58 22.57 -0.69
CA ARG A 392 -1.44 21.56 0.35
C ARG A 392 -2.38 20.40 0.03
N PRO A 393 -1.86 19.25 -0.41
CA PRO A 393 -2.71 18.14 -0.79
C PRO A 393 -3.57 17.64 0.40
N GLU A 394 -3.16 17.95 1.63
CA GLU A 394 -3.86 17.61 2.86
C GLU A 394 -5.22 18.33 3.00
N ASP A 395 -5.46 19.43 2.29
CA ASP A 395 -6.73 20.17 2.36
C ASP A 395 -7.85 19.47 1.58
N PHE A 396 -7.52 18.52 0.71
CA PHE A 396 -8.46 17.86 -0.18
C PHE A 396 -8.65 16.37 0.15
N ALA A 397 -9.88 15.89 0.05
CA ALA A 397 -10.23 14.48 0.14
C ALA A 397 -10.47 13.84 -1.23
N VAL A 398 -10.72 14.65 -2.25
CA VAL A 398 -11.06 14.21 -3.60
C VAL A 398 -10.29 15.02 -4.63
N PHE A 399 -9.63 14.34 -5.54
CA PHE A 399 -9.03 14.89 -6.75
C PHE A 399 -9.82 14.34 -7.95
N ALA A 400 -10.61 15.20 -8.58
CA ALA A 400 -11.51 14.87 -9.67
C ALA A 400 -11.01 15.40 -11.02
N GLY A 401 -11.37 14.73 -12.13
CA GLY A 401 -10.94 15.10 -13.47
C GLY A 401 -9.44 14.91 -13.69
N VAL A 402 -8.80 13.99 -12.94
CA VAL A 402 -7.36 13.76 -12.98
C VAL A 402 -6.98 12.69 -14.02
N PHE A 403 -5.86 12.90 -14.67
CA PHE A 403 -5.25 11.96 -15.59
C PHE A 403 -4.18 11.09 -14.89
N PRO A 404 -3.63 10.06 -15.56
CA PRO A 404 -2.57 9.22 -14.99
C PRO A 404 -1.35 10.00 -14.47
N GLU A 405 -0.93 11.02 -15.22
CA GLU A 405 0.17 11.92 -14.81
C GLU A 405 -0.16 12.67 -13.51
N ASP A 406 -1.41 13.12 -13.39
CA ASP A 406 -1.87 13.85 -12.19
C ASP A 406 -1.91 12.92 -10.97
N LYS A 407 -2.35 11.65 -11.14
CA LYS A 407 -2.33 10.66 -10.05
C LYS A 407 -0.90 10.43 -9.51
N PHE A 408 0.09 10.37 -10.41
CA PHE A 408 1.50 10.30 -10.03
C PHE A 408 1.91 11.54 -9.23
N HIS A 409 1.57 12.75 -9.69
CA HIS A 409 1.93 13.99 -9.02
C HIS A 409 1.20 14.19 -7.67
N ILE A 410 -0.03 13.68 -7.52
CA ILE A 410 -0.73 13.66 -6.23
C ILE A 410 0.05 12.83 -5.22
N VAL A 411 0.47 11.62 -5.60
CA VAL A 411 1.30 10.75 -4.74
C VAL A 411 2.61 11.47 -4.38
N GLU A 412 3.29 12.05 -5.37
CA GLU A 412 4.54 12.79 -5.17
C GLU A 412 4.36 14.01 -4.24
N ALA A 413 3.25 14.74 -4.36
CA ALA A 413 2.95 15.90 -3.52
C ALA A 413 2.80 15.49 -2.04
N PHE A 414 2.05 14.43 -1.74
CA PHE A 414 1.96 13.89 -0.38
C PHE A 414 3.32 13.41 0.14
N GLN A 415 4.12 12.76 -0.71
CA GLN A 415 5.48 12.32 -0.34
C GLN A 415 6.39 13.50 0.00
N LYS A 416 6.33 14.60 -0.77
CA LYS A 416 7.05 15.85 -0.47
C LYS A 416 6.57 16.51 0.82
N GLY A 417 5.29 16.33 1.18
CA GLY A 417 4.73 16.70 2.48
C GLY A 417 5.21 15.85 3.66
N GLY A 418 6.01 14.80 3.40
CA GLY A 418 6.56 13.92 4.42
C GLY A 418 5.68 12.72 4.77
N HIS A 419 4.65 12.45 3.97
CA HIS A 419 3.75 11.32 4.16
C HIS A 419 4.30 10.02 3.55
N THR A 420 3.93 8.89 4.16
CA THR A 420 4.11 7.56 3.59
C THR A 420 2.84 7.16 2.86
N VAL A 421 2.91 7.18 1.53
CA VAL A 421 1.73 7.09 0.67
C VAL A 421 1.52 5.67 0.16
N GLY A 422 0.30 5.16 0.36
CA GLY A 422 -0.24 4.03 -0.38
C GLY A 422 -1.00 4.51 -1.61
N MET A 423 -0.91 3.80 -2.72
CA MET A 423 -1.78 3.99 -3.89
C MET A 423 -2.50 2.70 -4.21
N CYS A 424 -3.82 2.75 -4.35
CA CYS A 424 -4.64 1.60 -4.73
C CYS A 424 -5.34 1.87 -6.06
N GLY A 425 -5.23 0.94 -7.01
CA GLY A 425 -5.84 1.07 -8.33
C GLY A 425 -5.97 -0.26 -9.07
N ASP A 426 -6.67 -0.26 -10.21
CA ASP A 426 -6.94 -1.43 -11.04
C ASP A 426 -6.46 -1.30 -12.49
N GLY A 427 -6.29 -0.08 -12.98
CA GLY A 427 -5.98 0.22 -14.37
C GLY A 427 -4.50 0.36 -14.70
N ALA A 428 -4.18 0.23 -15.99
CA ALA A 428 -2.84 0.59 -16.51
C ALA A 428 -2.52 2.08 -16.33
N ASN A 429 -3.55 2.92 -16.26
CA ASN A 429 -3.49 4.34 -15.96
C ASN A 429 -2.99 4.65 -14.54
N ASP A 430 -3.13 3.71 -13.60
CA ASP A 430 -2.65 3.84 -12.22
C ASP A 430 -1.19 3.42 -12.06
N ALA A 431 -0.61 2.71 -13.04
CA ALA A 431 0.71 2.12 -12.93
C ALA A 431 1.83 3.11 -12.53
N PRO A 432 1.90 4.36 -13.05
CA PRO A 432 2.87 5.34 -12.59
C PRO A 432 2.73 5.67 -11.12
N ALA A 433 1.49 5.92 -10.66
CA ALA A 433 1.19 6.27 -9.27
C ALA A 433 1.42 5.07 -8.33
N LEU A 434 1.03 3.85 -8.75
CA LEU A 434 1.31 2.60 -8.03
C LEU A 434 2.81 2.37 -7.84
N ARG A 435 3.62 2.68 -8.85
CA ARG A 435 5.07 2.52 -8.78
C ARG A 435 5.75 3.61 -7.96
N GLN A 436 5.21 4.84 -8.00
CA GLN A 436 5.72 5.99 -7.23
C GLN A 436 5.43 5.86 -5.75
N ALA A 437 4.26 5.35 -5.38
CA ALA A 437 3.88 5.17 -3.99
C ALA A 437 4.84 4.22 -3.26
N GLN A 438 5.09 4.46 -1.96
CA GLN A 438 5.82 3.51 -1.13
C GLN A 438 5.12 2.15 -1.18
N ILE A 439 3.77 2.16 -1.14
CA ILE A 439 2.96 0.94 -1.22
C ILE A 439 1.98 1.06 -2.39
N GLY A 440 2.36 0.54 -3.56
CA GLY A 440 1.39 0.32 -4.64
C GLY A 440 0.56 -0.92 -4.35
N ILE A 441 -0.75 -0.84 -4.44
CA ILE A 441 -1.70 -1.91 -4.16
C ILE A 441 -2.59 -2.12 -5.38
N ALA A 442 -2.45 -3.27 -6.04
CA ALA A 442 -3.35 -3.65 -7.13
C ALA A 442 -4.52 -4.48 -6.59
N VAL A 443 -5.74 -4.12 -6.95
CA VAL A 443 -6.94 -4.90 -6.58
C VAL A 443 -7.01 -6.22 -7.37
N SER A 444 -7.88 -7.14 -6.97
CA SER A 444 -7.99 -8.47 -7.57
C SER A 444 -8.34 -8.44 -9.07
N THR A 445 -9.13 -7.47 -9.49
CA THR A 445 -9.56 -7.26 -10.89
C THR A 445 -8.57 -6.44 -11.72
N ALA A 446 -7.44 -6.01 -11.10
CA ALA A 446 -6.48 -5.15 -11.77
C ALA A 446 -5.84 -5.79 -13.00
N THR A 447 -5.46 -4.93 -13.95
CA THR A 447 -4.72 -5.33 -15.15
C THR A 447 -3.32 -5.85 -14.79
N ASP A 448 -2.72 -6.64 -15.66
CA ASP A 448 -1.35 -7.16 -15.44
C ASP A 448 -0.31 -6.04 -15.35
N VAL A 449 -0.53 -4.92 -16.04
CA VAL A 449 0.32 -3.72 -15.95
C VAL A 449 0.26 -3.13 -14.53
N ALA A 450 -0.94 -2.96 -13.97
CA ALA A 450 -1.11 -2.48 -12.61
C ALA A 450 -0.50 -3.45 -11.58
N LYS A 451 -0.74 -4.77 -11.73
CA LYS A 451 -0.16 -5.80 -10.86
C LYS A 451 1.36 -5.82 -10.89
N SER A 452 1.97 -5.61 -12.06
CA SER A 452 3.44 -5.56 -12.19
C SER A 452 4.07 -4.29 -11.61
N ALA A 453 3.32 -3.19 -11.57
CA ALA A 453 3.74 -1.93 -10.96
C ALA A 453 3.58 -1.92 -9.44
N ALA A 454 2.63 -2.69 -8.91
CA ALA A 454 2.28 -2.72 -7.50
C ALA A 454 3.30 -3.49 -6.64
N GLY A 455 3.45 -3.09 -5.38
CA GLY A 455 4.20 -3.82 -4.35
C GLY A 455 3.36 -4.88 -3.63
N VAL A 456 2.02 -4.80 -3.76
CA VAL A 456 1.06 -5.73 -3.17
C VAL A 456 -0.07 -5.99 -4.16
N VAL A 457 -0.49 -7.24 -4.30
CA VAL A 457 -1.64 -7.64 -5.12
C VAL A 457 -2.70 -8.30 -4.24
N LEU A 458 -3.93 -7.77 -4.26
CA LEU A 458 -5.06 -8.37 -3.60
C LEU A 458 -5.64 -9.49 -4.47
N THR A 459 -5.90 -10.67 -3.89
CA THR A 459 -6.50 -11.80 -4.63
C THR A 459 -8.00 -11.91 -4.40
N GLN A 460 -8.52 -11.22 -3.39
CA GLN A 460 -9.93 -11.19 -3.06
C GLN A 460 -10.54 -9.82 -3.41
N PRO A 461 -11.80 -9.77 -3.82
CA PRO A 461 -12.50 -8.52 -4.09
C PRO A 461 -12.59 -7.64 -2.83
N GLY A 462 -12.61 -6.31 -3.04
CA GLY A 462 -12.75 -5.33 -1.95
C GLY A 462 -11.42 -4.87 -1.37
N LEU A 463 -11.52 -3.98 -0.37
CA LEU A 463 -10.38 -3.30 0.25
C LEU A 463 -9.90 -3.95 1.56
N GLY A 464 -10.52 -5.05 2.00
CA GLY A 464 -10.19 -5.73 3.26
C GLY A 464 -8.73 -6.18 3.34
N GLY A 465 -8.13 -6.53 2.19
CA GLY A 465 -6.72 -6.84 2.08
C GLY A 465 -5.79 -5.67 2.42
N ILE A 466 -6.22 -4.41 2.22
CA ILE A 466 -5.42 -3.22 2.58
C ILE A 466 -5.31 -3.11 4.10
N VAL A 467 -6.43 -3.27 4.81
CA VAL A 467 -6.43 -3.28 6.28
C VAL A 467 -5.53 -4.39 6.80
N ALA A 468 -5.63 -5.60 6.21
CA ALA A 468 -4.77 -6.72 6.56
C ALA A 468 -3.28 -6.42 6.32
N ALA A 469 -2.93 -5.75 5.21
CA ALA A 469 -1.56 -5.35 4.92
C ALA A 469 -1.00 -4.37 5.96
N VAL A 470 -1.80 -3.38 6.37
CA VAL A 470 -1.41 -2.41 7.40
C VAL A 470 -1.25 -3.09 8.77
N GLU A 471 -2.20 -3.95 9.18
CA GLU A 471 -2.12 -4.68 10.45
C GLU A 471 -0.87 -5.57 10.52
N GLU A 472 -0.65 -6.41 9.51
CA GLU A 472 0.50 -7.32 9.48
C GLU A 472 1.82 -6.57 9.32
N GLY A 473 1.85 -5.51 8.49
CA GLY A 473 3.01 -4.64 8.39
C GLY A 473 3.41 -4.07 9.75
N ARG A 474 2.45 -3.60 10.55
CA ARG A 474 2.69 -3.10 11.91
C ARG A 474 3.19 -4.19 12.88
N VAL A 475 2.73 -5.42 12.73
CA VAL A 475 3.28 -6.57 13.48
C VAL A 475 4.73 -6.82 13.09
N VAL A 476 5.04 -6.88 11.80
CA VAL A 476 6.41 -7.05 11.29
C VAL A 476 7.31 -5.93 11.79
N PHE A 477 6.89 -4.67 11.68
CA PHE A 477 7.62 -3.51 12.18
C PHE A 477 7.95 -3.63 13.68
N GLN A 478 6.98 -4.06 14.52
CA GLN A 478 7.22 -4.23 15.96
C GLN A 478 8.26 -5.32 16.25
N ARG A 479 8.26 -6.42 15.49
CA ARG A 479 9.27 -7.48 15.60
C ARG A 479 10.66 -6.98 15.24
N ILE A 480 10.77 -6.25 14.12
CA ILE A 480 12.02 -5.64 13.67
C ILE A 480 12.51 -4.60 14.69
N LEU A 481 11.62 -3.77 15.21
CA LEU A 481 11.94 -2.77 16.23
C LEU A 481 12.48 -3.41 17.52
N THR A 482 11.92 -4.55 17.94
CA THR A 482 12.41 -5.34 19.07
C THR A 482 13.86 -5.79 18.86
N TYR A 483 14.14 -6.37 17.69
CA TYR A 483 15.52 -6.76 17.35
C TYR A 483 16.47 -5.57 17.32
N THR A 484 16.05 -4.45 16.71
CA THR A 484 16.88 -3.24 16.59
C THR A 484 17.23 -2.66 17.96
N LEU A 485 16.26 -2.53 18.87
CA LEU A 485 16.49 -2.07 20.24
C LEU A 485 17.41 -3.00 21.02
N ARG A 486 17.15 -4.32 20.93
CA ARG A 486 18.04 -5.32 21.55
C ARG A 486 19.47 -5.20 21.01
N SER A 487 19.61 -5.09 19.69
CA SER A 487 20.92 -4.99 19.06
C SER A 487 21.68 -3.73 19.51
N LEU A 488 21.02 -2.56 19.51
CA LEU A 488 21.61 -1.31 20.01
C LEU A 488 22.07 -1.45 21.46
N THR A 489 21.17 -1.90 22.36
CA THR A 489 21.48 -2.08 23.78
C THR A 489 22.66 -3.00 23.98
N ARG A 490 22.66 -4.16 23.31
CA ARG A 490 23.67 -5.21 23.48
C ARG A 490 25.05 -4.83 22.91
N LYS A 491 25.09 -4.20 21.73
CA LYS A 491 26.39 -3.86 21.10
C LYS A 491 27.13 -2.77 21.87
N ILE A 492 26.40 -1.85 22.50
CA ILE A 492 26.96 -0.83 23.38
C ILE A 492 27.45 -1.49 24.68
N ASP A 493 26.58 -2.28 25.34
CA ASP A 493 26.90 -2.98 26.60
C ASP A 493 28.10 -3.91 26.44
N GLN A 494 28.09 -4.82 25.46
CA GLN A 494 29.15 -5.82 25.28
C GLN A 494 30.53 -5.20 25.11
N LEU A 495 30.66 -4.19 24.26
CA LEU A 495 31.95 -3.57 24.00
C LEU A 495 32.50 -2.78 25.22
N LEU A 496 31.61 -2.02 25.87
CA LEU A 496 31.98 -1.28 27.08
C LEU A 496 32.26 -2.22 28.25
N PHE A 497 31.55 -3.34 28.38
CA PHE A 497 31.82 -4.38 29.39
C PHE A 497 33.21 -5.01 29.23
N LEU A 498 33.64 -5.31 27.98
CA LEU A 498 35.00 -5.75 27.69
C LEU A 498 36.04 -4.71 28.13
N THR A 499 35.76 -3.43 27.87
CA THR A 499 36.66 -2.34 28.24
C THR A 499 36.75 -2.16 29.75
N VAL A 500 35.61 -2.20 30.46
CA VAL A 500 35.58 -2.14 31.94
C VAL A 500 36.29 -3.36 32.54
N GLY A 501 36.06 -4.56 31.97
CA GLY A 501 36.72 -5.78 32.42
C GLY A 501 38.24 -5.72 32.27
N LEU A 502 38.74 -5.21 31.14
CA LEU A 502 40.17 -4.98 30.95
C LEU A 502 40.73 -3.97 31.97
N ALA A 503 40.01 -2.86 32.19
CA ALA A 503 40.44 -1.83 33.15
C ALA A 503 40.45 -2.34 34.60
N MET A 504 39.54 -3.23 34.97
CA MET A 504 39.40 -3.75 36.32
C MET A 504 40.42 -4.88 36.63
N THR A 505 40.70 -5.74 35.65
CA THR A 505 41.50 -6.96 35.86
C THR A 505 42.91 -6.89 35.27
N GLY A 506 43.17 -5.95 34.37
CA GLY A 506 44.40 -5.90 33.58
C GLY A 506 44.50 -6.97 32.48
N HIS A 507 43.47 -7.79 32.31
CA HIS A 507 43.43 -8.92 31.38
C HIS A 507 42.18 -8.92 30.51
N ALA A 508 42.26 -9.62 29.37
CA ALA A 508 41.09 -9.86 28.54
C ALA A 508 40.12 -10.82 29.23
N ILE A 509 38.93 -10.33 29.61
CA ILE A 509 37.88 -11.11 30.30
C ILE A 509 37.10 -12.04 29.38
N LEU A 510 37.35 -12.00 28.06
CA LEU A 510 36.79 -12.90 27.06
C LEU A 510 37.81 -13.18 25.96
N THR A 511 37.81 -14.42 25.50
CA THR A 511 38.57 -14.82 24.31
C THR A 511 37.72 -14.66 23.03
N PRO A 512 38.36 -14.56 21.86
CA PRO A 512 37.60 -14.53 20.57
C PRO A 512 36.66 -15.72 20.41
N MET A 513 37.08 -16.92 20.82
CA MET A 513 36.27 -18.14 20.77
C MET A 513 35.01 -18.06 21.63
N LEU A 514 35.15 -17.61 22.88
CA LEU A 514 34.02 -17.42 23.79
C LEU A 514 33.06 -16.32 23.28
N MET A 515 33.61 -15.28 22.66
CA MET A 515 32.81 -14.22 22.07
C MET A 515 31.99 -14.72 20.84
N VAL A 516 32.60 -15.55 19.97
CA VAL A 516 31.86 -16.19 18.84
C VAL A 516 30.72 -17.03 19.37
N LEU A 517 30.95 -17.78 20.46
CA LEU A 517 29.91 -18.61 21.08
C LEU A 517 28.72 -17.76 21.56
N VAL A 518 28.97 -16.71 22.34
CA VAL A 518 27.95 -15.78 22.85
C VAL A 518 27.22 -15.06 21.69
N MET A 519 27.96 -14.67 20.66
CA MET A 519 27.40 -13.98 19.52
C MET A 519 26.46 -14.90 18.71
N THR A 520 26.93 -16.13 18.39
CA THR A 520 26.17 -17.06 17.54
C THR A 520 24.86 -17.49 18.21
N THR A 521 24.92 -17.92 19.48
CA THR A 521 23.72 -18.34 20.22
C THR A 521 22.76 -17.15 20.42
N GLY A 522 23.30 -15.98 20.79
CA GLY A 522 22.53 -14.76 20.95
C GLY A 522 21.86 -14.29 19.66
N ASP A 523 22.47 -14.51 18.49
CA ASP A 523 21.86 -14.18 17.20
C ASP A 523 20.74 -15.15 16.82
N PHE A 524 20.89 -16.47 17.09
CA PHE A 524 19.80 -17.45 16.93
C PHE A 524 18.61 -17.11 17.82
N LEU A 525 18.87 -16.77 19.08
CA LEU A 525 17.84 -16.31 20.00
C LEU A 525 17.15 -15.03 19.48
N ALA A 526 17.89 -14.06 18.99
CA ALA A 526 17.35 -12.84 18.42
C ALA A 526 16.45 -13.10 17.21
N MET A 527 16.83 -14.03 16.35
CA MET A 527 16.02 -14.45 15.20
C MET A 527 14.68 -15.07 15.63
N SER A 528 14.62 -15.76 16.76
CA SER A 528 13.36 -16.32 17.29
C SER A 528 12.34 -15.22 17.63
N SER A 529 12.78 -13.99 17.93
CA SER A 529 11.87 -12.86 18.17
C SER A 529 11.04 -12.46 16.95
N THR A 530 11.43 -12.86 15.73
CA THR A 530 10.63 -12.66 14.52
C THR A 530 9.32 -13.42 14.52
N THR A 531 9.19 -14.44 15.35
CA THR A 531 7.98 -15.24 15.53
C THR A 531 7.15 -14.80 16.73
N ASP A 532 7.62 -13.78 17.47
CA ASP A 532 6.99 -13.38 18.73
C ASP A 532 5.57 -12.79 18.57
N ASN A 533 4.75 -12.99 19.61
CA ASN A 533 3.40 -12.48 19.70
C ASN A 533 3.45 -10.99 20.09
N VAL A 534 3.46 -10.13 19.08
CA VAL A 534 3.45 -8.67 19.27
C VAL A 534 2.11 -8.08 18.87
N ARG A 535 1.75 -6.95 19.49
CA ARG A 535 0.54 -6.21 19.12
C ARG A 535 0.88 -5.17 18.04
N PRO A 536 0.06 -5.04 16.99
CA PRO A 536 0.22 -3.95 16.03
C PRO A 536 0.01 -2.60 16.72
N SER A 537 0.77 -1.59 16.30
CA SER A 537 0.55 -0.22 16.79
C SER A 537 -0.81 0.32 16.28
N PRO A 538 -1.53 1.13 17.09
CA PRO A 538 -2.80 1.71 16.67
C PRO A 538 -2.64 2.82 15.63
N ARG A 539 -1.44 3.36 15.45
CA ARG A 539 -1.12 4.48 14.55
C ARG A 539 0.01 4.10 13.60
N PRO A 540 0.20 4.84 12.50
CA PRO A 540 1.34 4.65 11.61
C PRO A 540 2.67 4.69 12.36
N ASN A 541 3.55 3.78 12.00
CA ASN A 541 4.89 3.69 12.58
C ASN A 541 5.84 4.65 11.87
N ALA A 542 6.86 5.12 12.58
CA ALA A 542 7.95 5.89 12.02
C ALA A 542 9.29 5.43 12.59
N TRP A 543 10.31 5.36 11.75
CA TRP A 543 11.69 5.07 12.16
C TRP A 543 12.31 6.29 12.85
N ARG A 544 12.05 6.44 14.17
CA ARG A 544 12.61 7.50 15.00
C ARG A 544 13.98 7.10 15.52
N ILE A 545 14.99 7.18 14.65
CA ILE A 545 16.34 6.65 14.92
C ILE A 545 16.98 7.30 16.14
N ASP A 546 16.77 8.61 16.32
CA ASP A 546 17.31 9.33 17.49
C ASP A 546 16.71 8.79 18.80
N ALA A 547 15.39 8.60 18.84
CA ALA A 547 14.71 8.02 20.01
C ALA A 547 15.18 6.58 20.28
N LEU A 548 15.34 5.77 19.22
CA LEU A 548 15.87 4.41 19.32
C LEU A 548 17.30 4.38 19.85
N THR A 549 18.15 5.27 19.37
CA THR A 549 19.53 5.39 19.81
C THR A 549 19.60 5.80 21.29
N ILE A 550 18.84 6.83 21.70
CA ILE A 550 18.77 7.27 23.09
C ILE A 550 18.27 6.15 24.01
N ALA A 551 17.19 5.44 23.58
CA ALA A 551 16.67 4.31 24.36
C ALA A 551 17.71 3.17 24.49
N GLY A 552 18.38 2.81 23.37
CA GLY A 552 19.44 1.79 23.37
C GLY A 552 20.63 2.16 24.24
N VAL A 553 21.08 3.42 24.21
CA VAL A 553 22.17 3.93 25.07
C VAL A 553 21.76 3.91 26.54
N ALA A 554 20.57 4.40 26.88
CA ALA A 554 20.09 4.43 28.25
C ALA A 554 19.97 3.02 28.85
N MET A 555 19.37 2.09 28.11
CA MET A 555 19.26 0.69 28.56
C MET A 555 20.62 0.00 28.56
N GLY A 556 21.50 0.25 27.58
CA GLY A 556 22.86 -0.28 27.53
C GLY A 556 23.72 0.18 28.70
N ALA A 557 23.60 1.46 29.09
CA ALA A 557 24.30 1.97 30.29
C ALA A 557 23.84 1.28 31.60
N CYS A 558 22.52 1.09 31.75
CA CYS A 558 21.99 0.34 32.90
C CYS A 558 22.47 -1.12 32.90
N THR A 559 22.47 -1.78 31.73
CA THR A 559 22.98 -3.14 31.58
C THR A 559 24.47 -3.20 31.95
N LEU A 560 25.26 -2.26 31.43
CA LEU A 560 26.71 -2.16 31.73
C LEU A 560 26.99 -2.04 33.23
N ILE A 561 26.26 -1.19 33.96
CA ILE A 561 26.43 -1.01 35.40
C ILE A 561 26.21 -2.34 36.14
N VAL A 562 25.12 -3.05 35.82
CA VAL A 562 24.77 -4.31 36.47
C VAL A 562 25.78 -5.42 36.10
N CYS A 563 26.12 -5.56 34.81
CA CYS A 563 27.08 -6.54 34.33
C CYS A 563 28.49 -6.30 34.93
N SER A 564 28.94 -5.03 35.01
CA SER A 564 30.21 -4.67 35.63
C SER A 564 30.21 -4.91 37.14
N GLY A 565 29.08 -4.65 37.82
CA GLY A 565 28.93 -4.98 39.24
C GLY A 565 28.98 -6.50 39.48
N ALA A 566 28.32 -7.30 38.63
CA ALA A 566 28.43 -8.76 38.71
C ALA A 566 29.87 -9.23 38.46
N LEU A 567 30.58 -8.67 37.48
CA LEU A 567 31.96 -8.98 37.20
C LEU A 567 32.86 -8.64 38.43
N ALA A 568 32.61 -7.50 39.06
CA ALA A 568 33.35 -7.09 40.29
C ALA A 568 33.13 -8.10 41.44
N ILE A 569 31.92 -8.64 41.60
CA ILE A 569 31.66 -9.71 42.57
C ILE A 569 32.50 -10.94 42.22
N GLY A 570 32.55 -11.35 40.96
CA GLY A 570 33.37 -12.47 40.50
C GLY A 570 34.86 -12.29 40.82
N TRP A 571 35.39 -11.10 40.55
CA TRP A 571 36.82 -10.79 40.72
C TRP A 571 37.23 -10.55 42.18
N PHE A 572 36.50 -9.70 42.90
CA PHE A 572 36.91 -9.27 44.25
C PHE A 572 36.35 -10.14 45.37
N ALA A 573 35.05 -10.60 45.25
CA ALA A 573 34.41 -11.35 46.31
C ALA A 573 34.58 -12.86 46.16
N LEU A 574 34.36 -13.40 44.96
CA LEU A 574 34.49 -14.82 44.67
C LEU A 574 35.96 -15.20 44.36
N ARG A 575 36.81 -14.23 44.07
CA ARG A 575 38.25 -14.39 43.76
C ARG A 575 38.50 -15.47 42.70
N LEU A 576 37.71 -15.44 41.64
CA LEU A 576 37.82 -16.39 40.53
C LEU A 576 39.17 -16.17 39.82
N ASP A 577 39.85 -17.25 39.46
CA ASP A 577 40.98 -17.19 38.55
C ASP A 577 40.55 -16.77 37.14
N LEU A 578 41.51 -16.35 36.32
CA LEU A 578 41.18 -15.77 35.00
C LEU A 578 40.33 -16.70 34.11
N PRO A 579 40.60 -18.01 33.98
CA PRO A 579 39.74 -18.90 33.18
C PRO A 579 38.31 -19.02 33.73
N ALA A 580 38.12 -19.12 35.05
CA ALA A 580 36.79 -19.15 35.66
C ALA A 580 36.08 -17.80 35.53
N LEU A 581 36.81 -16.68 35.65
CA LEU A 581 36.28 -15.35 35.43
C LEU A 581 35.80 -15.15 33.98
N GLN A 582 36.51 -15.70 32.99
CA GLN A 582 36.08 -15.68 31.58
C GLN A 582 34.76 -16.45 31.38
N THR A 583 34.62 -17.64 31.99
CA THR A 583 33.34 -18.37 31.99
C THR A 583 32.24 -17.57 32.66
N TYR A 584 32.56 -16.96 33.82
CA TYR A 584 31.60 -16.10 34.54
C TYR A 584 31.16 -14.91 33.72
N ALA A 585 32.06 -14.25 32.98
CA ALA A 585 31.74 -13.16 32.06
C ALA A 585 30.86 -13.61 30.88
N VAL A 586 31.09 -14.81 30.35
CA VAL A 586 30.20 -15.43 29.34
C VAL A 586 28.75 -15.54 29.86
N LEU A 587 28.62 -16.10 31.09
CA LEU A 587 27.26 -16.25 31.68
C LEU A 587 26.59 -14.91 31.99
N ILE A 588 27.36 -13.90 32.46
CA ILE A 588 26.83 -12.55 32.62
C ILE A 588 26.27 -12.05 31.32
N LEU A 589 27.00 -12.14 30.21
CA LEU A 589 26.56 -11.67 28.90
C LEU A 589 25.40 -12.50 28.37
N ALA A 590 25.40 -13.82 28.47
CA ALA A 590 24.34 -14.67 28.00
C ALA A 590 23.01 -14.38 28.75
N PHE A 591 23.01 -14.46 30.08
CA PHE A 591 21.80 -14.33 30.89
C PHE A 591 21.28 -12.87 30.92
N SER A 592 22.15 -11.85 30.93
CA SER A 592 21.71 -10.47 30.80
C SER A 592 21.08 -10.21 29.42
N GLY A 593 21.58 -10.87 28.36
CA GLY A 593 21.08 -10.81 27.02
C GLY A 593 19.65 -11.34 26.88
N GLU A 594 19.32 -12.41 27.62
CA GLU A 594 17.95 -12.90 27.76
C GLU A 594 17.05 -11.84 28.43
N GLY A 595 17.49 -11.27 29.54
CA GLY A 595 16.78 -10.22 30.25
C GLY A 595 16.45 -9.04 29.33
N VAL A 596 17.43 -8.53 28.59
CA VAL A 596 17.23 -7.44 27.61
C VAL A 596 16.18 -7.83 26.57
N LEU A 597 16.23 -9.04 26.00
CA LEU A 597 15.29 -9.48 24.98
C LEU A 597 13.85 -9.45 25.50
N TYR A 598 13.59 -10.03 26.67
CA TYR A 598 12.26 -10.06 27.27
C TYR A 598 11.75 -8.66 27.65
N VAL A 599 12.63 -7.76 28.06
CA VAL A 599 12.28 -6.38 28.38
C VAL A 599 11.93 -5.58 27.13
N VAL A 600 12.74 -5.65 26.06
CA VAL A 600 12.52 -4.82 24.86
C VAL A 600 11.42 -5.35 23.92
N ARG A 601 11.03 -6.63 24.04
CA ARG A 601 9.97 -7.21 23.18
C ARG A 601 8.60 -6.56 23.39
N GLU A 602 8.34 -6.07 24.62
CA GLU A 602 7.06 -5.44 24.96
C GLU A 602 7.29 -3.94 25.22
N ARG A 603 6.45 -3.09 24.61
CA ARG A 603 6.54 -1.63 24.79
C ARG A 603 6.02 -1.18 26.14
N ARG A 604 5.05 -1.92 26.68
CA ARG A 604 4.50 -1.73 28.03
C ARG A 604 5.32 -2.53 29.03
N ARG A 605 4.70 -2.98 30.12
CA ARG A 605 5.32 -3.87 31.09
C ARG A 605 5.63 -5.23 30.49
N ILE A 606 6.73 -5.85 30.90
CA ILE A 606 7.23 -7.14 30.39
C ILE A 606 6.15 -8.24 30.37
N TRP A 607 5.19 -8.22 31.30
CA TRP A 607 4.09 -9.18 31.43
C TRP A 607 2.82 -8.82 30.63
N SER A 608 2.81 -7.70 29.89
CA SER A 608 1.63 -7.22 29.15
C SER A 608 1.23 -8.10 27.96
N SER A 609 2.14 -8.94 27.45
CA SER A 609 1.86 -9.92 26.42
C SER A 609 2.62 -11.22 26.65
N ARG A 610 2.03 -12.34 26.20
CA ARG A 610 2.70 -13.65 26.29
C ARG A 610 3.71 -13.82 25.17
N PRO A 611 4.97 -14.21 25.48
CA PRO A 611 5.95 -14.57 24.47
C PRO A 611 5.46 -15.73 23.59
N SER A 612 5.98 -15.84 22.36
CA SER A 612 5.73 -17.01 21.53
C SER A 612 6.40 -18.25 22.11
N LEU A 613 5.85 -19.43 21.80
CA LEU A 613 6.44 -20.70 22.23
C LEU A 613 7.87 -20.86 21.66
N ALA A 614 8.08 -20.45 20.42
CA ALA A 614 9.40 -20.53 19.78
C ALA A 614 10.45 -19.68 20.54
N LEU A 615 10.07 -18.46 20.96
CA LEU A 615 10.94 -17.59 21.74
C LEU A 615 11.25 -18.21 23.11
N MET A 616 10.25 -18.73 23.82
CA MET A 616 10.44 -19.37 25.13
C MET A 616 11.33 -20.60 25.05
N LEU A 617 11.14 -21.44 24.03
CA LEU A 617 11.98 -22.63 23.83
C LEU A 617 13.42 -22.25 23.46
N SER A 618 13.61 -21.26 22.57
CA SER A 618 14.95 -20.75 22.23
C SER A 618 15.69 -20.22 23.46
N SER A 619 15.03 -19.43 24.30
CA SER A 619 15.60 -18.94 25.54
C SER A 619 15.95 -20.05 26.55
N ALA A 620 15.05 -21.01 26.74
CA ALA A 620 15.30 -22.14 27.61
C ALA A 620 16.48 -23.00 27.14
N LEU A 621 16.60 -23.19 25.82
CA LEU A 621 17.71 -23.93 25.22
C LEU A 621 19.04 -23.15 25.37
N ASP A 622 19.04 -21.82 25.16
CA ASP A 622 20.25 -21.00 25.31
C ASP A 622 20.74 -20.97 26.74
N ILE A 623 19.85 -20.77 27.72
CA ILE A 623 20.17 -20.84 29.15
C ILE A 623 20.71 -22.21 29.53
N ALA A 624 20.04 -23.29 29.12
CA ALA A 624 20.47 -24.67 29.41
C ALA A 624 21.84 -24.97 28.77
N PHE A 625 22.06 -24.51 27.55
CA PHE A 625 23.32 -24.68 26.84
C PHE A 625 24.51 -24.05 27.60
N PHE A 626 24.42 -22.77 27.94
CA PHE A 626 25.48 -22.09 28.67
C PHE A 626 25.68 -22.61 30.11
N ALA A 627 24.57 -22.92 30.80
CA ALA A 627 24.63 -23.51 32.11
C ALA A 627 25.36 -24.88 32.11
N THR A 628 25.06 -25.71 31.08
CA THR A 628 25.70 -27.02 30.92
C THR A 628 27.18 -26.87 30.60
N LEU A 629 27.57 -26.00 29.67
CA LEU A 629 28.97 -25.76 29.35
C LEU A 629 29.77 -25.28 30.56
N ALA A 630 29.19 -24.34 31.33
CA ALA A 630 29.81 -23.79 32.52
C ALA A 630 29.90 -24.82 33.69
N ALA A 631 28.90 -25.71 33.82
CA ALA A 631 28.91 -26.74 34.87
C ALA A 631 29.87 -27.89 34.56
N THR A 632 29.97 -28.30 33.30
CA THR A 632 30.79 -29.44 32.85
C THR A 632 32.24 -29.07 32.58
N GLY A 633 32.54 -27.78 32.37
CA GLY A 633 33.88 -27.34 31.99
C GLY A 633 34.24 -27.64 30.53
N LEU A 634 33.24 -27.98 29.69
CA LEU A 634 33.47 -28.21 28.27
C LEU A 634 33.65 -26.87 27.55
N VAL A 635 34.78 -26.67 26.85
CA VAL A 635 35.10 -25.46 26.10
C VAL A 635 35.48 -24.24 26.98
N MET A 636 35.08 -24.20 28.25
CA MET A 636 35.34 -23.13 29.20
C MET A 636 35.61 -23.70 30.61
N ALA A 637 36.21 -22.92 31.53
CA ALA A 637 36.50 -23.39 32.88
C ALA A 637 35.21 -23.70 33.68
N PRO A 638 35.17 -24.77 34.51
CA PRO A 638 33.95 -25.12 35.24
C PRO A 638 33.63 -24.12 36.34
N LEU A 639 32.35 -23.87 36.58
CA LEU A 639 31.82 -23.06 37.68
C LEU A 639 30.88 -23.90 38.56
N SER A 640 30.81 -23.58 39.85
CA SER A 640 29.87 -24.25 40.75
C SER A 640 28.43 -23.98 40.39
N PRO A 641 27.52 -24.96 40.51
CA PRO A 641 26.10 -24.78 40.21
C PRO A 641 25.43 -23.62 40.98
N SER A 642 25.91 -23.34 42.20
CA SER A 642 25.41 -22.22 43.02
C SER A 642 25.74 -20.85 42.41
N VAL A 643 26.91 -20.69 41.80
CA VAL A 643 27.32 -19.47 41.11
C VAL A 643 26.47 -19.30 39.84
N ILE A 644 26.25 -20.37 39.06
CA ILE A 644 25.43 -20.36 37.87
C ILE A 644 23.98 -19.96 38.22
N ALA A 645 23.40 -20.60 39.27
CA ALA A 645 22.04 -20.27 39.73
C ALA A 645 21.93 -18.83 40.26
N GLY A 646 22.96 -18.36 40.99
CA GLY A 646 23.04 -16.98 41.45
C GLY A 646 23.04 -15.95 40.33
N LEU A 647 23.80 -16.22 39.25
CA LEU A 647 23.83 -15.36 38.05
C LEU A 647 22.47 -15.34 37.34
N LEU A 648 21.80 -16.50 37.21
CA LEU A 648 20.51 -16.59 36.60
C LEU A 648 19.46 -15.83 37.43
N ALA A 649 19.45 -15.98 38.75
CA ALA A 649 18.58 -15.24 39.65
C ALA A 649 18.84 -13.72 39.57
N GLY A 650 20.10 -13.32 39.52
CA GLY A 650 20.51 -11.93 39.30
C GLY A 650 20.03 -11.37 37.96
N ALA A 651 20.11 -12.16 36.90
CA ALA A 651 19.59 -11.75 35.56
C ALA A 651 18.08 -11.54 35.55
N VAL A 652 17.32 -12.38 36.26
CA VAL A 652 15.86 -12.18 36.40
C VAL A 652 15.56 -10.89 37.20
N ALA A 653 16.21 -10.67 38.32
CA ALA A 653 16.06 -9.44 39.11
C ALA A 653 16.44 -8.20 38.30
N TYR A 654 17.51 -8.27 37.55
CA TYR A 654 17.96 -7.24 36.61
C TYR A 654 16.89 -6.95 35.53
N ALA A 655 16.31 -7.98 34.88
CA ALA A 655 15.28 -7.80 33.88
C ALA A 655 14.06 -7.04 34.42
N LEU A 656 13.63 -7.33 35.66
CA LEU A 656 12.55 -6.61 36.30
C LEU A 656 12.92 -5.13 36.58
N ALA A 657 14.12 -4.86 37.02
CA ALA A 657 14.60 -3.50 37.24
C ALA A 657 14.74 -2.72 35.92
N LEU A 658 15.25 -3.36 34.88
CA LEU A 658 15.39 -2.76 33.56
C LEU A 658 14.02 -2.43 32.93
N ASP A 659 12.97 -3.21 33.24
CA ASP A 659 11.61 -2.95 32.77
C ASP A 659 11.06 -1.61 33.30
N GLU A 660 11.40 -1.23 34.55
CA GLU A 660 11.06 0.09 35.09
C GLU A 660 11.76 1.21 34.32
N VAL A 661 13.08 1.07 34.12
CA VAL A 661 13.87 2.06 33.36
C VAL A 661 13.33 2.19 31.94
N LYS A 662 13.11 1.06 31.26
CA LYS A 662 12.54 1.04 29.89
C LYS A 662 11.22 1.78 29.83
N THR A 663 10.32 1.50 30.76
CA THR A 663 8.97 2.12 30.79
C THR A 663 9.07 3.63 30.97
N ALA A 664 9.97 4.12 31.81
CA ALA A 664 10.23 5.55 31.99
C ALA A 664 10.81 6.19 30.71
N VAL A 665 11.84 5.58 30.13
CA VAL A 665 12.51 6.06 28.90
C VAL A 665 11.52 6.08 27.72
N PHE A 666 10.76 5.00 27.49
CA PHE A 666 9.80 4.92 26.40
C PHE A 666 8.67 5.92 26.52
N ARG A 667 8.21 6.22 27.76
CA ARG A 667 7.21 7.26 28.02
C ARG A 667 7.76 8.64 27.64
N GLN A 668 8.97 8.97 28.08
CA GLN A 668 9.63 10.25 27.79
C GLN A 668 9.87 10.43 26.28
N LEU A 669 10.26 9.37 25.58
CA LEU A 669 10.52 9.38 24.14
C LEU A 669 9.25 9.18 23.29
N ARG A 670 8.08 9.01 23.90
CA ARG A 670 6.79 8.74 23.21
C ARG A 670 6.88 7.55 22.25
N MET A 671 7.41 6.42 22.72
CA MET A 671 7.61 5.19 21.94
C MET A 671 6.51 4.14 22.18
N PHE A 672 5.33 4.54 22.60
CA PHE A 672 4.18 3.66 22.86
C PHE A 672 3.28 3.50 21.66
#